data_c6b596aa43ea8b4cbe95e18c71479c84
#
_entry.id   c6b596aa43ea8b4cbe95e18c71479c84
#
_cell.length_a   1.000
_cell.length_b   1.000
_cell.length_c   1.000
_cell.angle_alpha   90.00
_cell.angle_beta   90.00
_cell.angle_gamma   90.00
#
_symmetry.space_group_name_H-M   'P 1'
#
loop_
_entity.id
_entity.type
_entity.pdbx_description
1 polymer ?
#
loop_
_entity_poly.entity_id
_entity_poly.type
_entity_poly.pdbx_seq_one_letter_code
_entity_poly.pdbx_strand_id
1 'polypeptide(L)'
;MFKIYGYLKNSIPQVLLIIVLLIIQAWGDLTLPQYTSDIVDIGIQNGGIENAAADALSVDGYNALETFMNDEQKSILAKSYTLVKKGKAADSQKDRFPASADNDVYFLNELTEDEKQQLINTVDIPMTAAEMMKELSFEDLSSMTEKQGIKLPFTSFEQAGEMLGISSGKANALTIITALAEKGGMGDTDLSALSDKISEMPGTITEQSAVRFVKDEYSSLGVDMNVLQQNYLLSAGGKMLLIALLMMAVSVTVGFFAATTAAKVGRDLRAGVFRSVVSFSSAEIDRFSTASLITRSTNDIQQIQMVIVMLLRMVIYAPILGIGGVFMVLTTGTGMAWIIALAVIVILMVVLILMKIAMPKFKLMQKLVDKLNLVAREILTGLPVIRAFSREKYEEERFDKANKDLTSAMLFTNRTMTFMMPLMMMIMNLVTVLIIWVGAGQISDGSLQVGDMMAFITYTMQIVMSFLMLTMISIMLPRAAVSAERINEVISAEKSITDKPDAATFDKASLRGDVTFDHVSFRYPDAKEDVLTDICFTAKAGEMTAVIGSTGSGKSTLINLIPRFFDVTEGSITIDGTDIRDVTQHSLHDVTGLVSQKGVLFSGTIDSNIRFGAENADDETIRLAAEISQSSEFIDSKPQKYNEPVSQGGTNVSGGQKQRLSIARAIAKKPKIYLFDDSFSALDFKTDVKLRKALADNIHDCTIIIVAQRISTILNADKIVVLDEGRIAGIGTHSELMKSCEVYRQIAHSQLSQKDLAAIDNAKGGAVNA
;
A
#
# COMPACT_ATOMS: atom_id res chain seq x y z
N MET A 1 -1.16 11.95 7.54
CA MET A 1 -2.07 11.59 6.43
C MET A 1 -1.98 12.52 5.23
N PHE A 2 -2.17 13.83 5.38
CA PHE A 2 -2.12 14.80 4.25
C PHE A 2 -0.84 14.72 3.40
N LYS A 3 0.31 14.38 3.98
CA LYS A 3 1.58 14.25 3.23
C LYS A 3 1.57 13.07 2.23
N ILE A 4 0.86 11.98 2.50
CA ILE A 4 0.74 10.84 1.56
C ILE A 4 -0.08 11.24 0.33
N TYR A 5 -1.12 12.06 0.50
CA TYR A 5 -1.92 12.58 -0.62
C TYR A 5 -1.10 13.42 -1.60
N GLY A 6 -0.08 14.15 -1.11
CA GLY A 6 0.82 14.92 -1.97
C GLY A 6 1.53 14.06 -3.02
N TYR A 7 1.87 12.81 -2.67
CA TYR A 7 2.54 11.89 -3.60
C TYR A 7 1.58 11.25 -4.62
N LEU A 8 0.26 11.28 -4.37
CA LEU A 8 -0.76 10.81 -5.31
C LEU A 8 -1.18 11.87 -6.33
N LYS A 9 -0.74 13.13 -6.16
CA LYS A 9 -1.15 14.25 -7.03
C LYS A 9 -0.94 13.98 -8.52
N ASN A 10 0.15 13.33 -8.88
CA ASN A 10 0.47 12.99 -10.26
C ASN A 10 -0.31 11.77 -10.80
N SER A 11 -1.09 11.10 -9.96
CA SER A 11 -1.87 9.89 -10.30
C SER A 11 -3.37 10.08 -10.09
N ILE A 12 -3.86 11.32 -9.94
CA ILE A 12 -5.28 11.63 -9.72
C ILE A 12 -6.21 10.98 -10.76
N PRO A 13 -5.92 11.00 -12.08
CA PRO A 13 -6.81 10.36 -13.06
C PRO A 13 -6.94 8.84 -12.82
N GLN A 14 -5.86 8.17 -12.41
CA GLN A 14 -5.88 6.75 -12.10
C GLN A 14 -6.67 6.47 -10.81
N VAL A 15 -6.56 7.33 -9.81
CA VAL A 15 -7.34 7.22 -8.56
C VAL A 15 -8.83 7.40 -8.83
N LEU A 16 -9.22 8.37 -9.67
CA LEU A 16 -10.62 8.58 -10.07
C LEU A 16 -11.17 7.37 -10.83
N LEU A 17 -10.39 6.81 -11.76
CA LEU A 17 -10.77 5.57 -12.46
C LEU A 17 -10.99 4.41 -11.50
N ILE A 18 -10.09 4.24 -10.51
CA ILE A 18 -10.24 3.21 -9.48
C ILE A 18 -11.55 3.40 -8.70
N ILE A 19 -11.89 4.62 -8.32
CA ILE A 19 -13.13 4.91 -7.58
C ILE A 19 -14.35 4.50 -8.40
N VAL A 20 -14.39 4.87 -9.68
CA VAL A 20 -15.51 4.47 -10.58
C VAL A 20 -15.60 2.94 -10.69
N LEU A 21 -14.48 2.27 -10.89
CA LEU A 21 -14.44 0.80 -10.96
C LEU A 21 -14.87 0.14 -9.65
N LEU A 22 -14.52 0.72 -8.50
CA LEU A 22 -14.94 0.20 -7.19
C LEU A 22 -16.45 0.39 -6.95
N ILE A 23 -17.05 1.46 -7.48
CA ILE A 23 -18.50 1.67 -7.45
C ILE A 23 -19.19 0.58 -8.29
N ILE A 24 -18.68 0.30 -9.50
CA ILE A 24 -19.20 -0.78 -10.36
C ILE A 24 -19.05 -2.14 -9.65
N GLN A 25 -17.90 -2.39 -9.02
CA GLN A 25 -17.68 -3.61 -8.26
C GLN A 25 -18.68 -3.73 -7.10
N ALA A 26 -18.85 -2.68 -6.30
CA ALA A 26 -19.78 -2.68 -5.17
C ALA A 26 -21.24 -2.88 -5.63
N TRP A 27 -21.62 -2.25 -6.77
CA TRP A 27 -22.94 -2.47 -7.36
C TRP A 27 -23.15 -3.95 -7.70
N GLY A 28 -22.20 -4.60 -8.36
CA GLY A 28 -22.29 -6.02 -8.67
C GLY A 28 -22.35 -6.90 -7.41
N ASP A 29 -21.49 -6.62 -6.40
CA ASP A 29 -21.50 -7.37 -5.13
C ASP A 29 -22.83 -7.23 -4.37
N LEU A 30 -23.51 -6.09 -4.47
CA LEU A 30 -24.81 -5.83 -3.84
C LEU A 30 -25.99 -6.37 -4.66
N THR A 31 -25.82 -6.58 -5.96
CA THR A 31 -26.89 -7.13 -6.82
C THR A 31 -26.97 -8.67 -6.75
N LEU A 32 -25.84 -9.36 -6.56
CA LEU A 32 -25.81 -10.81 -6.50
C LEU A 32 -26.71 -11.44 -5.43
N PRO A 33 -26.80 -10.91 -4.19
CA PRO A 33 -27.73 -11.45 -3.19
C PRO A 33 -29.21 -11.38 -3.61
N GLN A 34 -29.59 -10.35 -4.37
CA GLN A 34 -30.94 -10.21 -4.89
C GLN A 34 -31.27 -11.30 -5.92
N TYR A 35 -30.37 -11.56 -6.88
CA TYR A 35 -30.57 -12.70 -7.80
C TYR A 35 -30.62 -14.04 -7.06
N THR A 36 -29.93 -14.17 -5.92
CA THR A 36 -30.04 -15.38 -5.08
C THR A 36 -31.42 -15.49 -4.44
N SER A 37 -31.98 -14.36 -3.96
CA SER A 37 -33.37 -14.27 -3.50
C SER A 37 -34.34 -14.67 -4.60
N ASP A 38 -34.21 -14.06 -5.79
CA ASP A 38 -35.08 -14.33 -6.95
C ASP A 38 -35.04 -15.81 -7.39
N ILE A 39 -33.88 -16.45 -7.36
CA ILE A 39 -33.75 -17.89 -7.65
C ILE A 39 -34.52 -18.72 -6.65
N VAL A 40 -34.51 -18.37 -5.37
CA VAL A 40 -35.24 -19.13 -4.34
C VAL A 40 -36.73 -18.86 -4.43
N ASP A 41 -37.14 -17.60 -4.45
CA ASP A 41 -38.55 -17.22 -4.37
C ASP A 41 -39.28 -17.47 -5.71
N ILE A 42 -38.74 -16.90 -6.82
CA ILE A 42 -39.35 -17.04 -8.14
C ILE A 42 -38.99 -18.41 -8.75
N GLY A 43 -37.69 -18.75 -8.74
CA GLY A 43 -37.24 -19.99 -9.43
C GLY A 43 -37.72 -21.28 -8.76
N ILE A 44 -37.56 -21.39 -7.42
CA ILE A 44 -37.82 -22.63 -6.70
C ILE A 44 -39.26 -22.65 -6.16
N GLN A 45 -39.68 -21.63 -5.40
CA GLN A 45 -40.98 -21.62 -4.76
C GLN A 45 -42.13 -21.41 -5.78
N ASN A 46 -41.98 -20.41 -6.66
CA ASN A 46 -42.99 -20.03 -7.64
C ASN A 46 -42.89 -20.80 -8.97
N GLY A 47 -41.93 -21.73 -9.11
CA GLY A 47 -41.78 -22.55 -10.33
C GLY A 47 -41.44 -21.77 -11.60
N GLY A 48 -40.78 -20.62 -11.47
CA GLY A 48 -40.38 -19.75 -12.57
C GLY A 48 -41.38 -18.66 -12.98
N ILE A 49 -42.45 -18.50 -12.19
CA ILE A 49 -43.46 -17.45 -12.39
C ILE A 49 -43.07 -16.20 -11.63
N GLU A 50 -42.86 -15.09 -12.33
CA GLU A 50 -42.34 -13.87 -11.74
C GLU A 50 -43.37 -13.05 -10.93
N ASN A 51 -44.64 -13.05 -11.36
CA ASN A 51 -45.71 -12.25 -10.75
C ASN A 51 -47.12 -12.73 -11.16
N ALA A 52 -48.15 -12.10 -10.60
CA ALA A 52 -49.55 -12.45 -10.85
C ALA A 52 -50.10 -12.05 -12.24
N ALA A 53 -49.38 -11.25 -13.04
CA ALA A 53 -49.79 -10.92 -14.39
C ALA A 53 -49.52 -12.11 -15.33
N ALA A 54 -50.45 -13.06 -15.41
CA ALA A 54 -50.34 -14.24 -16.26
C ALA A 54 -50.25 -13.86 -17.73
N ASP A 55 -49.34 -14.47 -18.51
CA ASP A 55 -49.27 -14.28 -19.97
C ASP A 55 -50.46 -14.82 -20.73
N ALA A 56 -51.16 -15.84 -20.14
CA ALA A 56 -52.37 -16.41 -20.68
C ALA A 56 -53.28 -16.91 -19.54
N LEU A 57 -54.60 -16.80 -19.72
CA LEU A 57 -55.64 -17.31 -18.83
C LEU A 57 -56.61 -18.15 -19.60
N SER A 58 -57.08 -19.23 -19.02
CA SER A 58 -58.22 -19.99 -19.56
C SER A 58 -59.50 -19.14 -19.46
N VAL A 59 -60.54 -19.49 -20.24
CA VAL A 59 -61.83 -18.81 -20.12
C VAL A 59 -62.42 -19.00 -18.72
N ASP A 60 -62.26 -20.20 -18.16
CA ASP A 60 -62.70 -20.51 -16.81
C ASP A 60 -61.97 -19.68 -15.77
N GLY A 61 -60.62 -19.54 -15.90
CA GLY A 61 -59.79 -18.72 -15.02
C GLY A 61 -60.12 -17.22 -15.13
N TYR A 62 -60.30 -16.71 -16.32
CA TYR A 62 -60.69 -15.32 -16.54
C TYR A 62 -62.05 -15.02 -15.86
N ASN A 63 -63.08 -15.84 -16.08
CA ASN A 63 -64.40 -15.70 -15.46
C ASN A 63 -64.34 -15.84 -13.93
N ALA A 64 -63.46 -16.71 -13.45
CA ALA A 64 -63.25 -16.84 -12.02
C ALA A 64 -62.73 -15.56 -11.40
N LEU A 65 -61.78 -14.86 -12.09
CA LEU A 65 -61.26 -13.56 -11.62
C LEU A 65 -62.36 -12.48 -11.65
N GLU A 66 -63.12 -12.37 -12.74
CA GLU A 66 -64.19 -11.38 -12.84
C GLU A 66 -65.22 -11.52 -11.72
N THR A 67 -65.42 -12.74 -11.19
CA THR A 67 -66.35 -13.00 -10.08
C THR A 67 -65.98 -12.29 -8.80
N PHE A 68 -64.68 -12.06 -8.54
CA PHE A 68 -64.16 -11.38 -7.35
C PHE A 68 -63.76 -9.95 -7.56
N MET A 69 -64.02 -9.38 -8.74
CA MET A 69 -63.62 -8.02 -9.14
C MET A 69 -64.79 -7.05 -9.12
N ASN A 70 -64.53 -5.82 -8.73
CA ASN A 70 -65.45 -4.68 -8.94
C ASN A 70 -65.38 -4.20 -10.40
N ASP A 71 -66.32 -3.30 -10.79
CA ASP A 71 -66.46 -2.83 -12.17
C ASP A 71 -65.18 -2.10 -12.69
N GLU A 72 -64.45 -1.40 -11.83
CA GLU A 72 -63.18 -0.74 -12.19
C GLU A 72 -62.12 -1.77 -12.48
N GLN A 73 -61.95 -2.78 -11.63
CA GLN A 73 -60.99 -3.88 -11.78
C GLN A 73 -61.30 -4.73 -13.04
N LYS A 74 -62.61 -5.03 -13.31
CA LYS A 74 -63.04 -5.69 -14.52
C LYS A 74 -62.67 -4.93 -15.79
N SER A 75 -62.78 -3.57 -15.75
CA SER A 75 -62.36 -2.71 -16.86
C SER A 75 -60.85 -2.81 -17.14
N ILE A 76 -60.02 -2.84 -16.09
CA ILE A 76 -58.57 -3.04 -16.21
C ILE A 76 -58.23 -4.41 -16.78
N LEU A 77 -58.86 -5.46 -16.26
CA LEU A 77 -58.66 -6.85 -16.73
C LEU A 77 -59.04 -6.97 -18.22
N ALA A 78 -60.24 -6.47 -18.63
CA ALA A 78 -60.69 -6.52 -20.00
C ALA A 78 -59.82 -5.73 -20.99
N LYS A 79 -59.18 -4.64 -20.51
CA LYS A 79 -58.25 -3.86 -21.32
C LYS A 79 -56.89 -4.59 -21.46
N SER A 80 -56.49 -5.36 -20.46
CA SER A 80 -55.19 -6.01 -20.39
C SER A 80 -55.15 -7.34 -21.14
N TYR A 81 -56.27 -8.00 -21.35
CA TYR A 81 -56.34 -9.30 -22.01
C TYR A 81 -57.21 -9.30 -23.27
N THR A 82 -56.82 -10.09 -24.27
CA THR A 82 -57.60 -10.26 -25.53
C THR A 82 -57.95 -11.75 -25.71
N LEU A 83 -59.22 -12.00 -25.92
CA LEU A 83 -59.73 -13.36 -26.21
C LEU A 83 -59.31 -13.82 -27.61
N VAL A 84 -58.53 -14.90 -27.69
CA VAL A 84 -58.15 -15.55 -28.93
C VAL A 84 -58.92 -16.86 -29.02
N LYS A 85 -59.73 -16.97 -30.07
CA LYS A 85 -60.57 -18.16 -30.29
C LYS A 85 -59.75 -19.38 -30.70
N LYS A 86 -60.27 -20.56 -30.38
CA LYS A 86 -59.73 -21.89 -30.73
C LYS A 86 -59.12 -21.90 -32.15
N GLY A 87 -57.85 -22.34 -32.21
CA GLY A 87 -57.09 -22.48 -33.46
C GLY A 87 -56.56 -21.19 -34.08
N LYS A 88 -56.93 -20.00 -33.55
CA LYS A 88 -56.45 -18.70 -34.04
C LYS A 88 -55.21 -18.14 -33.34
N ALA A 89 -54.69 -18.82 -32.32
CA ALA A 89 -53.46 -18.45 -31.64
C ALA A 89 -52.25 -18.50 -32.59
N ALA A 90 -51.30 -17.59 -32.44
CA ALA A 90 -50.05 -17.61 -33.19
C ALA A 90 -49.24 -18.89 -32.85
N ASP A 91 -48.38 -19.34 -33.76
CA ASP A 91 -47.63 -20.59 -33.55
C ASP A 91 -46.74 -20.51 -32.30
N SER A 92 -46.12 -19.36 -32.01
CA SER A 92 -45.35 -19.13 -30.77
C SER A 92 -46.21 -19.20 -29.50
N GLN A 93 -47.52 -18.84 -29.58
CA GLN A 93 -48.44 -18.95 -28.47
C GLN A 93 -48.88 -20.40 -28.26
N LYS A 94 -49.10 -21.19 -29.36
CA LYS A 94 -49.42 -22.62 -29.29
C LYS A 94 -48.27 -23.45 -28.73
N ASP A 95 -47.04 -23.12 -29.12
CA ASP A 95 -45.82 -23.77 -28.60
C ASP A 95 -45.68 -23.58 -27.08
N ARG A 96 -46.00 -22.38 -26.60
CA ARG A 96 -45.93 -22.06 -25.18
C ARG A 96 -47.14 -22.49 -24.36
N PHE A 97 -48.36 -22.43 -24.96
CA PHE A 97 -49.63 -22.76 -24.35
C PHE A 97 -50.39 -23.77 -25.25
N PRO A 98 -50.05 -25.05 -25.21
CA PRO A 98 -50.60 -26.05 -26.15
C PRO A 98 -52.11 -26.14 -26.18
N ALA A 99 -52.79 -25.92 -25.04
CA ALA A 99 -54.24 -25.97 -24.96
C ALA A 99 -54.96 -24.87 -25.80
N SER A 100 -54.25 -23.82 -26.20
CA SER A 100 -54.77 -22.76 -27.07
C SER A 100 -55.07 -23.25 -28.51
N ALA A 101 -54.59 -24.40 -28.90
CA ALA A 101 -54.93 -25.05 -30.15
C ALA A 101 -56.38 -25.58 -30.14
N ASP A 102 -56.86 -26.02 -28.98
CA ASP A 102 -58.12 -26.69 -28.81
C ASP A 102 -59.18 -25.93 -28.02
N ASN A 103 -58.81 -24.87 -27.31
CA ASN A 103 -59.64 -24.02 -26.46
C ASN A 103 -59.50 -22.54 -26.76
N ASP A 104 -60.51 -21.77 -26.40
CA ASP A 104 -60.41 -20.30 -26.35
C ASP A 104 -59.55 -19.90 -25.16
N VAL A 105 -58.64 -18.93 -25.35
CA VAL A 105 -57.67 -18.47 -24.33
C VAL A 105 -57.54 -16.96 -24.38
N TYR A 106 -57.48 -16.33 -23.21
CA TYR A 106 -57.14 -14.93 -23.05
C TYR A 106 -55.64 -14.73 -23.01
N PHE A 107 -55.07 -13.93 -23.88
CA PHE A 107 -53.64 -13.60 -23.87
C PHE A 107 -53.42 -12.14 -23.42
N LEU A 108 -52.36 -11.95 -22.64
CA LEU A 108 -51.95 -10.66 -22.17
C LEU A 108 -51.49 -9.78 -23.35
N ASN A 109 -51.97 -8.54 -23.40
CA ASN A 109 -51.58 -7.55 -24.40
C ASN A 109 -50.18 -7.02 -24.08
N GLU A 110 -49.52 -6.36 -25.02
CA GLU A 110 -48.29 -5.58 -24.75
C GLU A 110 -48.67 -4.38 -23.86
N LEU A 111 -48.17 -4.42 -22.60
CA LEU A 111 -48.38 -3.39 -21.58
C LEU A 111 -47.08 -2.66 -21.30
N THR A 112 -47.17 -1.38 -20.94
CA THR A 112 -46.05 -0.68 -20.30
C THR A 112 -45.81 -1.20 -18.91
N GLU A 113 -44.60 -0.97 -18.33
CA GLU A 113 -44.27 -1.41 -16.95
C GLU A 113 -45.27 -0.87 -15.91
N ASP A 114 -45.73 0.39 -16.08
CA ASP A 114 -46.73 1.01 -15.18
C ASP A 114 -48.10 0.27 -15.29
N GLU A 115 -48.55 -0.01 -16.53
CA GLU A 115 -49.79 -0.74 -16.77
C GLU A 115 -49.72 -2.18 -16.24
N LYS A 116 -48.57 -2.81 -16.38
CA LYS A 116 -48.32 -4.16 -15.84
C LYS A 116 -48.39 -4.17 -14.33
N GLN A 117 -47.75 -3.18 -13.68
CA GLN A 117 -47.81 -3.04 -12.22
C GLN A 117 -49.24 -2.74 -11.73
N GLN A 118 -49.98 -1.93 -12.47
CA GLN A 118 -51.40 -1.67 -12.16
C GLN A 118 -52.24 -2.97 -12.28
N LEU A 119 -51.98 -3.80 -13.31
CA LEU A 119 -52.65 -5.10 -13.48
C LEU A 119 -52.33 -6.02 -12.31
N ILE A 120 -51.04 -6.18 -11.92
CA ILE A 120 -50.62 -7.00 -10.80
C ILE A 120 -51.38 -6.62 -9.53
N ASN A 121 -51.34 -5.36 -9.18
CA ASN A 121 -52.05 -4.84 -7.99
C ASN A 121 -53.57 -5.05 -8.06
N THR A 122 -54.15 -5.14 -9.27
CA THR A 122 -55.58 -5.35 -9.48
C THR A 122 -55.95 -6.80 -9.35
N VAL A 123 -55.12 -7.76 -9.83
CA VAL A 123 -55.43 -9.18 -9.89
C VAL A 123 -55.01 -9.98 -8.67
N ASP A 124 -54.07 -9.48 -7.85
CA ASP A 124 -53.54 -10.19 -6.68
C ASP A 124 -54.63 -10.68 -5.70
N ILE A 125 -55.52 -9.77 -5.29
CA ILE A 125 -56.59 -10.10 -4.36
C ILE A 125 -57.63 -11.03 -4.99
N PRO A 126 -58.17 -10.80 -6.23
CA PRO A 126 -59.03 -11.71 -6.93
C PRO A 126 -58.44 -13.10 -7.16
N MET A 127 -57.16 -13.21 -7.57
CA MET A 127 -56.47 -14.49 -7.74
C MET A 127 -56.35 -15.24 -6.41
N THR A 128 -55.99 -14.52 -5.36
CA THR A 128 -55.92 -15.09 -4.00
C THR A 128 -57.28 -15.61 -3.54
N ALA A 129 -58.35 -14.83 -3.80
CA ALA A 129 -59.70 -15.25 -3.49
C ALA A 129 -60.11 -16.53 -4.25
N ALA A 130 -59.80 -16.57 -5.56
CA ALA A 130 -60.05 -17.71 -6.41
C ALA A 130 -59.28 -18.98 -5.92
N GLU A 131 -57.99 -18.81 -5.56
CA GLU A 131 -57.16 -19.93 -5.07
C GLU A 131 -57.66 -20.45 -3.71
N MET A 132 -57.96 -19.56 -2.76
CA MET A 132 -58.53 -19.95 -1.48
C MET A 132 -59.86 -20.67 -1.63
N MET A 133 -60.69 -20.26 -2.56
CA MET A 133 -61.95 -20.95 -2.86
C MET A 133 -61.75 -22.36 -3.43
N LYS A 134 -60.70 -22.63 -4.20
CA LYS A 134 -60.39 -23.98 -4.67
C LYS A 134 -60.16 -24.98 -3.54
N GLU A 135 -59.50 -24.51 -2.47
CA GLU A 135 -59.11 -25.35 -1.32
C GLU A 135 -60.21 -25.54 -0.29
N LEU A 136 -61.34 -24.80 -0.36
CA LEU A 136 -62.44 -24.89 0.59
C LEU A 136 -63.17 -26.24 0.50
N SER A 137 -63.46 -26.82 1.69
CA SER A 137 -64.34 -28.00 1.77
C SER A 137 -65.79 -27.59 1.51
N PHE A 138 -66.65 -28.58 1.14
CA PHE A 138 -68.06 -28.30 0.94
C PHE A 138 -68.74 -27.83 2.21
N GLU A 139 -68.32 -28.33 3.37
CA GLU A 139 -68.84 -27.91 4.67
C GLU A 139 -68.52 -26.46 4.96
N ASP A 140 -67.29 -26.02 4.68
CA ASP A 140 -66.86 -24.61 4.87
C ASP A 140 -67.62 -23.68 3.92
N LEU A 141 -67.77 -24.07 2.63
CA LEU A 141 -68.54 -23.31 1.65
C LEU A 141 -69.99 -23.18 2.10
N SER A 142 -70.61 -24.28 2.54
CA SER A 142 -72.00 -24.28 3.03
C SER A 142 -72.15 -23.37 4.25
N SER A 143 -71.23 -23.42 5.18
CA SER A 143 -71.24 -22.58 6.37
C SER A 143 -71.06 -21.10 6.05
N MET A 144 -70.21 -20.75 5.09
CA MET A 144 -70.01 -19.38 4.61
C MET A 144 -71.26 -18.83 3.94
N THR A 145 -71.87 -19.57 3.02
CA THR A 145 -73.09 -19.16 2.30
C THR A 145 -74.32 -19.10 3.22
N GLU A 146 -74.42 -19.99 4.22
CA GLU A 146 -75.48 -19.96 5.18
C GLU A 146 -75.42 -18.76 6.12
N LYS A 147 -74.22 -18.31 6.53
CA LYS A 147 -74.01 -17.09 7.29
C LYS A 147 -74.40 -15.82 6.51
N GLN A 148 -74.42 -15.88 5.22
CA GLN A 148 -74.84 -14.82 4.31
C GLN A 148 -76.28 -14.92 3.85
N GLY A 149 -77.03 -15.88 4.40
CA GLY A 149 -78.46 -16.08 4.11
C GLY A 149 -78.74 -16.87 2.84
N ILE A 150 -77.73 -17.40 2.17
CA ILE A 150 -77.82 -18.15 0.92
C ILE A 150 -77.85 -19.64 1.28
N LYS A 151 -78.97 -20.32 1.09
CA LYS A 151 -79.03 -21.77 1.21
C LYS A 151 -78.70 -22.43 -0.14
N LEU A 152 -77.61 -23.18 -0.13
CA LEU A 152 -77.24 -23.99 -1.32
C LEU A 152 -78.24 -25.10 -1.51
N PRO A 153 -78.69 -25.29 -2.77
CA PRO A 153 -79.72 -26.34 -3.07
C PRO A 153 -79.15 -27.79 -3.20
N PHE A 154 -77.90 -27.99 -2.85
CA PHE A 154 -77.10 -29.20 -2.99
C PHE A 154 -76.34 -29.52 -1.71
N THR A 155 -75.95 -30.80 -1.51
CA THR A 155 -75.32 -31.31 -0.29
C THR A 155 -73.90 -31.80 -0.50
N SER A 156 -73.37 -31.74 -1.74
CA SER A 156 -72.00 -32.08 -2.07
C SER A 156 -71.59 -31.42 -3.36
N PHE A 157 -70.23 -31.28 -3.57
CA PHE A 157 -69.67 -30.76 -4.82
C PHE A 157 -70.08 -31.57 -6.06
N GLU A 158 -70.25 -32.92 -5.96
CA GLU A 158 -70.69 -33.73 -7.03
C GLU A 158 -72.15 -33.43 -7.46
N GLN A 159 -73.04 -33.29 -6.48
CA GLN A 159 -74.42 -32.91 -6.72
C GLN A 159 -74.58 -31.52 -7.31
N ALA A 160 -73.73 -30.58 -6.82
CA ALA A 160 -73.71 -29.27 -7.38
C ALA A 160 -73.20 -29.23 -8.83
N GLY A 161 -72.17 -30.02 -9.15
CA GLY A 161 -71.65 -30.19 -10.49
C GLY A 161 -72.69 -30.70 -11.48
N GLU A 162 -73.44 -31.71 -11.10
CA GLU A 162 -74.53 -32.28 -11.92
C GLU A 162 -75.62 -31.23 -12.19
N MET A 163 -76.06 -30.50 -11.17
CA MET A 163 -77.10 -29.44 -11.32
C MET A 163 -76.67 -28.24 -12.13
N LEU A 164 -75.40 -27.91 -12.06
CA LEU A 164 -74.82 -26.69 -12.75
C LEU A 164 -74.25 -27.07 -14.11
N GLY A 165 -74.15 -28.39 -14.48
CA GLY A 165 -73.56 -28.87 -15.74
C GLY A 165 -72.00 -28.85 -15.74
N ILE A 166 -71.39 -28.94 -14.57
CA ILE A 166 -69.95 -29.02 -14.41
C ILE A 166 -69.49 -30.47 -14.44
N SER A 167 -68.47 -30.83 -15.20
CA SER A 167 -67.93 -32.18 -15.28
C SER A 167 -67.54 -32.77 -13.92
N SER A 168 -67.87 -34.03 -13.64
CA SER A 168 -67.74 -34.73 -12.34
C SER A 168 -66.32 -34.79 -11.77
N GLY A 169 -65.31 -34.23 -12.20
CA GLY A 169 -63.94 -34.08 -11.62
C GLY A 169 -63.47 -32.70 -11.48
N LYS A 170 -64.28 -31.69 -11.89
CA LYS A 170 -63.94 -30.26 -11.82
C LYS A 170 -64.81 -29.49 -10.85
N ALA A 171 -65.71 -30.11 -10.13
CA ALA A 171 -66.60 -29.47 -9.19
C ALA A 171 -65.88 -29.18 -7.87
N ASN A 172 -65.52 -27.93 -7.63
CA ASN A 172 -64.97 -27.39 -6.38
C ASN A 172 -65.72 -26.11 -5.99
N ALA A 173 -65.40 -25.54 -4.86
CA ALA A 173 -66.12 -24.34 -4.38
C ALA A 173 -66.00 -23.17 -5.36
N LEU A 174 -64.84 -22.97 -6.02
CA LEU A 174 -64.61 -21.90 -7.01
C LEU A 174 -65.51 -22.06 -8.22
N THR A 175 -65.54 -23.26 -8.87
CA THR A 175 -66.33 -23.51 -10.07
C THR A 175 -67.86 -23.41 -9.80
N ILE A 176 -68.28 -23.75 -8.61
CA ILE A 176 -69.68 -23.62 -8.19
C ILE A 176 -70.04 -22.16 -7.97
N ILE A 177 -69.23 -21.41 -7.28
CA ILE A 177 -69.45 -19.96 -7.04
C ILE A 177 -69.49 -19.20 -8.38
N THR A 178 -68.53 -19.46 -9.25
CA THR A 178 -68.46 -18.85 -10.58
C THR A 178 -69.72 -19.15 -11.38
N ALA A 179 -70.16 -20.42 -11.42
CA ALA A 179 -71.38 -20.79 -12.14
C ALA A 179 -72.70 -20.22 -11.52
N LEU A 180 -72.71 -20.04 -10.18
CA LEU A 180 -73.83 -19.36 -9.49
C LEU A 180 -73.83 -17.87 -9.75
N ALA A 181 -72.69 -17.20 -9.81
CA ALA A 181 -72.56 -15.80 -10.14
C ALA A 181 -72.99 -15.53 -11.60
N GLU A 182 -72.58 -16.37 -12.57
CA GLU A 182 -73.03 -16.26 -13.98
C GLU A 182 -74.56 -16.43 -14.16
N LYS A 183 -75.17 -17.24 -13.30
CA LYS A 183 -76.64 -17.45 -13.31
C LYS A 183 -77.41 -16.40 -12.48
N GLY A 184 -76.74 -15.38 -11.94
CA GLY A 184 -77.37 -14.31 -11.15
C GLY A 184 -77.84 -14.77 -9.76
N GLY A 185 -77.30 -15.86 -9.24
CA GLY A 185 -77.68 -16.42 -7.94
C GLY A 185 -76.96 -15.87 -6.72
N MET A 186 -75.94 -15.03 -6.93
CA MET A 186 -75.16 -14.36 -5.87
C MET A 186 -75.10 -12.85 -6.13
N GLY A 187 -75.32 -12.04 -5.10
CA GLY A 187 -75.19 -10.60 -5.22
C GLY A 187 -73.74 -10.11 -5.06
N ASP A 188 -73.37 -8.97 -5.72
CA ASP A 188 -72.03 -8.37 -5.67
C ASP A 188 -71.54 -8.04 -4.25
N THR A 189 -72.46 -7.91 -3.27
CA THR A 189 -72.17 -7.53 -1.89
C THR A 189 -71.54 -8.64 -1.04
N ASP A 190 -71.70 -9.90 -1.44
CA ASP A 190 -71.29 -11.02 -0.62
C ASP A 190 -69.82 -11.43 -0.84
N LEU A 191 -69.29 -11.10 -2.00
CA LEU A 191 -67.89 -11.37 -2.39
C LEU A 191 -66.94 -10.26 -2.03
N SER A 192 -67.45 -8.99 -1.87
CA SER A 192 -66.64 -7.85 -1.46
C SER A 192 -66.12 -8.00 -0.02
N ALA A 193 -66.88 -8.62 0.87
CA ALA A 193 -66.46 -8.88 2.25
C ALA A 193 -65.31 -9.90 2.36
N LEU A 194 -65.16 -10.81 1.37
CA LEU A 194 -64.04 -11.72 1.26
C LEU A 194 -62.79 -10.97 0.73
N SER A 195 -63.00 -10.14 -0.29
CA SER A 195 -61.93 -9.27 -0.83
C SER A 195 -61.34 -8.36 0.22
N ASP A 196 -62.18 -7.76 1.09
CA ASP A 196 -61.76 -6.89 2.20
C ASP A 196 -60.92 -7.67 3.23
N LYS A 197 -61.32 -8.90 3.59
CA LYS A 197 -60.52 -9.74 4.50
C LYS A 197 -59.18 -10.16 3.88
N ILE A 198 -59.14 -10.43 2.60
CA ILE A 198 -57.90 -10.78 1.89
C ILE A 198 -56.99 -9.55 1.78
N SER A 199 -57.56 -8.35 1.64
CA SER A 199 -56.77 -7.11 1.64
C SER A 199 -56.07 -6.81 2.98
N GLU A 200 -56.58 -7.39 4.09
CA GLU A 200 -55.92 -7.30 5.44
C GLU A 200 -54.78 -8.36 5.57
N MET A 201 -54.67 -9.34 4.66
CA MET A 201 -53.59 -10.30 4.71
C MET A 201 -52.23 -9.70 4.32
N PRO A 202 -51.11 -10.24 4.84
CA PRO A 202 -49.81 -9.84 4.41
C PRO A 202 -49.60 -10.00 2.90
N GLY A 203 -49.00 -8.97 2.25
CA GLY A 203 -48.85 -8.93 0.80
C GLY A 203 -48.12 -10.12 0.18
N THR A 204 -47.19 -10.75 0.94
CA THR A 204 -46.47 -11.95 0.45
C THR A 204 -47.37 -13.21 0.37
N ILE A 205 -48.38 -13.32 1.25
CA ILE A 205 -49.36 -14.43 1.18
C ILE A 205 -50.27 -14.24 -0.03
N THR A 206 -50.74 -13.03 -0.28
CA THR A 206 -51.57 -12.73 -1.44
C THR A 206 -50.78 -12.95 -2.73
N GLU A 207 -49.55 -12.48 -2.83
CA GLU A 207 -48.68 -12.69 -3.98
C GLU A 207 -48.40 -14.19 -4.24
N GLN A 208 -48.05 -14.97 -3.22
CA GLN A 208 -47.82 -16.41 -3.36
C GLN A 208 -49.09 -17.16 -3.79
N SER A 209 -50.26 -16.78 -3.25
CA SER A 209 -51.53 -17.38 -3.62
C SER A 209 -51.92 -17.02 -5.06
N ALA A 210 -51.72 -15.78 -5.49
CA ALA A 210 -51.91 -15.35 -6.84
C ALA A 210 -51.00 -16.08 -7.83
N VAL A 211 -49.73 -16.27 -7.48
CA VAL A 211 -48.77 -17.06 -8.30
C VAL A 211 -49.18 -18.52 -8.39
N ARG A 212 -49.70 -19.12 -7.29
CA ARG A 212 -50.27 -20.49 -7.36
C ARG A 212 -51.42 -20.56 -8.34
N PHE A 213 -52.36 -19.62 -8.32
CA PHE A 213 -53.43 -19.55 -9.32
C PHE A 213 -52.86 -19.50 -10.73
N VAL A 214 -51.88 -18.66 -11.03
CA VAL A 214 -51.21 -18.58 -12.33
C VAL A 214 -50.56 -19.92 -12.71
N LYS A 215 -49.93 -20.60 -11.74
CA LYS A 215 -49.32 -21.93 -11.94
C LYS A 215 -50.33 -22.98 -12.34
N ASP A 216 -51.50 -23.00 -11.70
CA ASP A 216 -52.61 -23.91 -12.02
C ASP A 216 -53.15 -23.58 -13.41
N GLU A 217 -53.35 -22.32 -13.73
CA GLU A 217 -53.76 -21.87 -15.07
C GLU A 217 -52.77 -22.32 -16.15
N TYR A 218 -51.47 -22.13 -15.94
CA TYR A 218 -50.44 -22.59 -16.89
C TYR A 218 -50.45 -24.12 -17.06
N SER A 219 -50.61 -24.86 -15.95
CA SER A 219 -50.74 -26.31 -16.00
C SER A 219 -52.01 -26.75 -16.78
N SER A 220 -53.14 -26.04 -16.60
CA SER A 220 -54.39 -26.30 -17.34
C SER A 220 -54.26 -25.97 -18.83
N LEU A 221 -53.46 -24.98 -19.18
CA LEU A 221 -53.14 -24.59 -20.54
C LEU A 221 -52.07 -25.49 -21.20
N GLY A 222 -51.56 -26.50 -20.49
CA GLY A 222 -50.61 -27.48 -20.99
C GLY A 222 -49.15 -27.05 -20.99
N VAL A 223 -48.79 -26.03 -20.21
CA VAL A 223 -47.40 -25.58 -20.05
C VAL A 223 -46.61 -26.59 -19.24
N ASP A 224 -45.45 -27.01 -19.71
CA ASP A 224 -44.53 -27.82 -18.92
C ASP A 224 -43.83 -26.92 -17.87
N MET A 225 -44.32 -27.01 -16.63
CA MET A 225 -43.82 -26.21 -15.51
C MET A 225 -42.35 -26.51 -15.18
N ASN A 226 -41.86 -27.72 -15.48
CA ASN A 226 -40.44 -28.05 -15.25
C ASN A 226 -39.56 -27.31 -16.24
N VAL A 227 -39.98 -27.20 -17.51
CA VAL A 227 -39.26 -26.44 -18.55
C VAL A 227 -39.28 -24.96 -18.23
N LEU A 228 -40.41 -24.40 -17.79
CA LEU A 228 -40.54 -23.02 -17.39
C LEU A 228 -39.55 -22.67 -16.23
N GLN A 229 -39.55 -23.50 -15.19
CA GLN A 229 -38.67 -23.38 -14.04
C GLN A 229 -37.19 -23.47 -14.44
N GLN A 230 -36.83 -24.48 -15.24
CA GLN A 230 -35.44 -24.64 -15.70
C GLN A 230 -34.97 -23.46 -16.52
N ASN A 231 -35.80 -22.93 -17.42
CA ASN A 231 -35.46 -21.77 -18.24
C ASN A 231 -35.22 -20.53 -17.38
N TYR A 232 -36.05 -20.29 -16.36
CA TYR A 232 -35.85 -19.20 -15.41
C TYR A 232 -34.53 -19.35 -14.64
N LEU A 233 -34.27 -20.53 -14.07
CA LEU A 233 -33.07 -20.83 -13.31
C LEU A 233 -31.81 -20.68 -14.15
N LEU A 234 -31.82 -21.16 -15.41
CA LEU A 234 -30.70 -21.00 -16.34
C LEU A 234 -30.46 -19.52 -16.71
N SER A 235 -31.56 -18.77 -16.94
CA SER A 235 -31.48 -17.34 -17.24
C SER A 235 -30.90 -16.54 -16.05
N ALA A 236 -31.45 -16.73 -14.85
CA ALA A 236 -30.98 -16.08 -13.63
C ALA A 236 -29.53 -16.46 -13.30
N GLY A 237 -29.20 -17.75 -13.37
CA GLY A 237 -27.84 -18.26 -13.19
C GLY A 237 -26.86 -17.71 -14.24
N GLY A 238 -27.30 -17.59 -15.49
CA GLY A 238 -26.51 -16.97 -16.57
C GLY A 238 -26.22 -15.48 -16.32
N LYS A 239 -27.22 -14.73 -15.86
CA LYS A 239 -27.05 -13.31 -15.45
C LYS A 239 -26.08 -13.19 -14.28
N MET A 240 -26.21 -14.03 -13.24
CA MET A 240 -25.29 -14.06 -12.10
C MET A 240 -23.85 -14.34 -12.53
N LEU A 241 -23.66 -15.34 -13.42
CA LEU A 241 -22.33 -15.68 -13.95
C LEU A 241 -21.72 -14.50 -14.70
N LEU A 242 -22.51 -13.82 -15.53
CA LEU A 242 -22.06 -12.66 -16.30
C LEU A 242 -21.63 -11.51 -15.36
N ILE A 243 -22.43 -11.21 -14.33
CA ILE A 243 -22.10 -10.22 -13.31
C ILE A 243 -20.81 -10.63 -12.58
N ALA A 244 -20.67 -11.89 -12.17
CA ALA A 244 -19.47 -12.37 -11.49
C ALA A 244 -18.22 -12.26 -12.36
N LEU A 245 -18.31 -12.57 -13.67
CA LEU A 245 -17.21 -12.39 -14.63
C LEU A 245 -16.86 -10.91 -14.83
N LEU A 246 -17.86 -10.03 -14.91
CA LEU A 246 -17.65 -8.59 -14.98
C LEU A 246 -16.91 -8.09 -13.73
N MET A 247 -17.34 -8.52 -12.55
CA MET A 247 -16.72 -8.13 -11.29
C MET A 247 -15.28 -8.65 -11.16
N MET A 248 -15.01 -9.87 -11.64
CA MET A 248 -13.66 -10.40 -11.73
C MET A 248 -12.78 -9.49 -12.62
N ALA A 249 -13.25 -9.12 -13.80
CA ALA A 249 -12.51 -8.24 -14.70
C ALA A 249 -12.26 -6.85 -14.09
N VAL A 250 -13.28 -6.27 -13.44
CA VAL A 250 -13.18 -5.00 -12.72
C VAL A 250 -12.17 -5.09 -11.57
N SER A 251 -12.25 -6.13 -10.74
CA SER A 251 -11.36 -6.33 -9.59
C SER A 251 -9.90 -6.49 -10.01
N VAL A 252 -9.63 -7.24 -11.10
CA VAL A 252 -8.28 -7.37 -11.69
C VAL A 252 -7.78 -6.02 -12.18
N THR A 253 -8.64 -5.26 -12.87
CA THR A 253 -8.31 -3.92 -13.39
C THR A 253 -8.00 -2.93 -12.26
N VAL A 254 -8.81 -2.92 -11.21
CA VAL A 254 -8.54 -2.13 -9.98
C VAL A 254 -7.20 -2.52 -9.36
N GLY A 255 -6.93 -3.83 -9.24
CA GLY A 255 -5.66 -4.35 -8.72
C GLY A 255 -4.46 -3.88 -9.54
N PHE A 256 -4.57 -3.93 -10.86
CA PHE A 256 -3.52 -3.47 -11.78
C PHE A 256 -3.24 -1.96 -11.63
N PHE A 257 -4.28 -1.12 -11.65
CA PHE A 257 -4.09 0.33 -11.48
C PHE A 257 -3.60 0.72 -10.08
N ALA A 258 -4.09 0.07 -9.04
CA ALA A 258 -3.63 0.30 -7.67
C ALA A 258 -2.14 -0.05 -7.50
N ALA A 259 -1.72 -1.22 -8.00
CA ALA A 259 -0.33 -1.65 -7.95
C ALA A 259 0.59 -0.74 -8.78
N THR A 260 0.17 -0.37 -10.00
CA THR A 260 0.92 0.53 -10.89
C THR A 260 1.08 1.92 -10.26
N THR A 261 0.02 2.45 -9.65
CA THR A 261 0.06 3.75 -8.95
C THR A 261 1.02 3.70 -7.76
N ALA A 262 0.94 2.67 -6.93
CA ALA A 262 1.83 2.49 -5.79
C ALA A 262 3.30 2.32 -6.22
N ALA A 263 3.55 1.58 -7.32
CA ALA A 263 4.90 1.42 -7.87
C ALA A 263 5.48 2.73 -8.40
N LYS A 264 4.67 3.56 -9.08
CA LYS A 264 5.08 4.90 -9.54
C LYS A 264 5.44 5.80 -8.35
N VAL A 265 4.60 5.86 -7.33
CA VAL A 265 4.88 6.63 -6.12
C VAL A 265 6.17 6.14 -5.45
N GLY A 266 6.38 4.84 -5.33
CA GLY A 266 7.60 4.27 -4.77
C GLY A 266 8.86 4.61 -5.60
N ARG A 267 8.75 4.60 -6.92
CA ARG A 267 9.83 5.06 -7.82
C ARG A 267 10.17 6.54 -7.57
N ASP A 268 9.15 7.39 -7.53
CA ASP A 268 9.33 8.83 -7.39
C ASP A 268 9.89 9.20 -6.02
N LEU A 269 9.46 8.50 -4.96
CA LEU A 269 10.02 8.63 -3.62
C LEU A 269 11.49 8.22 -3.57
N ARG A 270 11.85 7.05 -4.17
CA ARG A 270 13.25 6.61 -4.24
C ARG A 270 14.11 7.61 -4.99
N ALA A 271 13.64 8.10 -6.13
CA ALA A 271 14.34 9.12 -6.90
C ALA A 271 14.50 10.42 -6.11
N GLY A 272 13.46 10.83 -5.36
CA GLY A 272 13.51 12.02 -4.49
C GLY A 272 14.53 11.86 -3.37
N VAL A 273 14.46 10.77 -2.62
CA VAL A 273 15.41 10.46 -1.53
C VAL A 273 16.84 10.40 -2.06
N PHE A 274 17.08 9.64 -3.14
CA PHE A 274 18.42 9.50 -3.72
C PHE A 274 19.00 10.84 -4.19
N ARG A 275 18.19 11.65 -4.86
CA ARG A 275 18.60 12.98 -5.32
C ARG A 275 18.97 13.91 -4.15
N SER A 276 18.20 13.86 -3.06
CA SER A 276 18.51 14.63 -1.85
C SER A 276 19.80 14.13 -1.21
N VAL A 277 19.95 12.81 -1.02
CA VAL A 277 21.15 12.21 -0.38
C VAL A 277 22.43 12.51 -1.15
N VAL A 278 22.40 12.42 -2.48
CA VAL A 278 23.59 12.77 -3.32
C VAL A 278 23.95 14.25 -3.21
N SER A 279 23.00 15.11 -2.88
CA SER A 279 23.23 16.55 -2.72
C SER A 279 23.49 16.99 -1.28
N PHE A 280 23.59 16.06 -0.33
CA PHE A 280 23.90 16.34 1.07
C PHE A 280 25.38 16.66 1.26
N SER A 281 25.66 17.53 2.20
CA SER A 281 27.00 17.73 2.75
C SER A 281 27.31 16.64 3.79
N SER A 282 28.53 16.68 4.32
CA SER A 282 28.91 15.75 5.41
C SER A 282 28.03 15.94 6.65
N ALA A 283 27.57 17.15 6.93
CA ALA A 283 26.71 17.44 8.08
C ALA A 283 25.36 16.70 8.04
N GLU A 284 24.68 16.68 6.87
CA GLU A 284 23.44 15.95 6.73
C GLU A 284 23.64 14.43 6.79
N ILE A 285 24.73 13.92 6.19
CA ILE A 285 25.04 12.48 6.22
C ILE A 285 25.29 12.00 7.66
N ASP A 286 25.99 12.79 8.46
CA ASP A 286 26.24 12.48 9.87
C ASP A 286 24.94 12.53 10.69
N ARG A 287 24.08 13.54 10.44
CA ARG A 287 22.78 13.70 11.09
C ARG A 287 21.86 12.49 10.85
N PHE A 288 21.75 12.00 9.62
CA PHE A 288 20.82 10.94 9.27
C PHE A 288 21.37 9.53 9.47
N SER A 289 22.67 9.34 9.51
CA SER A 289 23.42 8.08 9.44
C SER A 289 23.13 7.24 8.18
N THR A 290 24.13 6.55 7.66
CA THR A 290 24.02 5.71 6.44
C THR A 290 22.97 4.59 6.61
N ALA A 291 22.93 3.92 7.76
CA ALA A 291 21.99 2.85 8.02
C ALA A 291 20.53 3.34 7.99
N SER A 292 20.27 4.52 8.54
CA SER A 292 18.95 5.15 8.51
C SER A 292 18.54 5.54 7.09
N LEU A 293 19.45 6.12 6.29
CA LEU A 293 19.18 6.48 4.90
C LEU A 293 18.86 5.26 4.03
N ILE A 294 19.56 4.15 4.23
CA ILE A 294 19.25 2.88 3.55
C ILE A 294 17.83 2.41 3.91
N THR A 295 17.48 2.39 5.20
CA THR A 295 16.15 1.96 5.64
C THR A 295 15.03 2.85 5.08
N ARG A 296 15.25 4.18 5.04
CA ARG A 296 14.31 5.15 4.48
C ARG A 296 14.15 4.99 2.97
N SER A 297 15.22 4.60 2.26
CA SER A 297 15.20 4.37 0.81
C SER A 297 14.55 3.05 0.39
N THR A 298 14.49 2.08 1.29
CA THR A 298 14.00 0.71 1.03
C THR A 298 12.72 0.40 1.80
N ASN A 299 12.83 0.06 3.06
CA ASN A 299 11.72 -0.45 3.89
C ASN A 299 10.59 0.58 4.09
N ASP A 300 10.95 1.84 4.38
CA ASP A 300 9.95 2.89 4.61
C ASP A 300 9.15 3.17 3.33
N ILE A 301 9.80 3.19 2.16
CA ILE A 301 9.11 3.35 0.87
C ILE A 301 8.24 2.13 0.56
N GLN A 302 8.71 0.91 0.84
CA GLN A 302 7.91 -0.31 0.64
C GLN A 302 6.66 -0.29 1.53
N GLN A 303 6.78 0.18 2.77
CA GLN A 303 5.64 0.34 3.68
C GLN A 303 4.59 1.31 3.11
N ILE A 304 5.03 2.44 2.55
CA ILE A 304 4.13 3.40 1.88
C ILE A 304 3.46 2.76 0.67
N GLN A 305 4.21 2.05 -0.18
CA GLN A 305 3.65 1.37 -1.36
C GLN A 305 2.54 0.39 -0.96
N MET A 306 2.78 -0.43 0.07
CA MET A 306 1.80 -1.40 0.57
C MET A 306 0.52 -0.71 1.04
N VAL A 307 0.65 0.37 1.82
CA VAL A 307 -0.51 1.11 2.33
C VAL A 307 -1.26 1.84 1.23
N ILE A 308 -0.59 2.35 0.19
CA ILE A 308 -1.26 2.96 -0.98
C ILE A 308 -2.11 1.92 -1.71
N VAL A 309 -1.61 0.69 -1.95
CA VAL A 309 -2.41 -0.38 -2.56
C VAL A 309 -3.64 -0.69 -1.72
N MET A 310 -3.46 -0.84 -0.40
CA MET A 310 -4.58 -1.12 0.51
C MET A 310 -5.58 0.04 0.55
N LEU A 311 -5.12 1.28 0.56
CA LEU A 311 -5.96 2.47 0.55
C LEU A 311 -6.82 2.52 -0.70
N LEU A 312 -6.23 2.30 -1.87
CA LEU A 312 -6.93 2.35 -3.15
C LEU A 312 -7.90 1.19 -3.37
N ARG A 313 -7.65 0.02 -2.76
CA ARG A 313 -8.51 -1.18 -2.93
C ARG A 313 -9.51 -1.38 -1.80
N MET A 314 -9.10 -1.15 -0.55
CA MET A 314 -9.92 -1.53 0.62
C MET A 314 -10.55 -0.33 1.32
N VAL A 315 -9.78 0.76 1.52
CA VAL A 315 -10.30 1.94 2.25
C VAL A 315 -11.40 2.66 1.48
N ILE A 316 -11.29 2.70 0.17
CA ILE A 316 -12.31 3.32 -0.69
C ILE A 316 -13.49 2.37 -0.88
N TYR A 317 -13.23 1.08 -1.08
CA TYR A 317 -14.26 0.08 -1.33
C TYR A 317 -15.16 -0.20 -0.13
N ALA A 318 -14.59 -0.34 1.09
CA ALA A 318 -15.35 -0.72 2.27
C ALA A 318 -16.49 0.26 2.62
N PRO A 319 -16.32 1.61 2.62
CA PRO A 319 -17.43 2.52 2.83
C PRO A 319 -18.52 2.41 1.75
N ILE A 320 -18.13 2.22 0.48
CA ILE A 320 -19.09 2.09 -0.62
C ILE A 320 -19.95 0.84 -0.43
N LEU A 321 -19.30 -0.30 -0.13
CA LEU A 321 -19.99 -1.57 0.13
C LEU A 321 -20.85 -1.48 1.39
N GLY A 322 -20.33 -0.90 2.49
CA GLY A 322 -21.04 -0.80 3.75
C GLY A 322 -22.28 0.10 3.66
N ILE A 323 -22.16 1.29 3.06
CA ILE A 323 -23.28 2.22 2.86
C ILE A 323 -24.27 1.63 1.86
N GLY A 324 -23.80 1.06 0.76
CA GLY A 324 -24.64 0.39 -0.24
C GLY A 324 -25.41 -0.79 0.37
N GLY A 325 -24.76 -1.61 1.19
CA GLY A 325 -25.41 -2.71 1.90
C GLY A 325 -26.49 -2.25 2.87
N VAL A 326 -26.24 -1.18 3.63
CA VAL A 326 -27.27 -0.57 4.50
C VAL A 326 -28.45 -0.05 3.68
N PHE A 327 -28.18 0.60 2.55
CA PHE A 327 -29.25 1.06 1.65
C PHE A 327 -30.10 -0.10 1.14
N MET A 328 -29.47 -1.18 0.65
CA MET A 328 -30.19 -2.38 0.19
C MET A 328 -31.06 -2.99 1.28
N VAL A 329 -30.56 -3.07 2.50
CA VAL A 329 -31.32 -3.55 3.67
C VAL A 329 -32.54 -2.68 3.98
N LEU A 330 -32.40 -1.37 3.88
CA LEU A 330 -33.52 -0.46 4.12
C LEU A 330 -34.59 -0.54 3.01
N THR A 331 -34.18 -0.86 1.79
CA THR A 331 -35.12 -1.02 0.65
C THR A 331 -35.89 -2.34 0.69
N THR A 332 -35.37 -3.40 1.31
CA THR A 332 -36.09 -4.68 1.47
C THR A 332 -37.30 -4.61 2.43
N GLY A 333 -37.44 -3.51 3.20
CA GLY A 333 -38.64 -3.26 4.00
C GLY A 333 -38.93 -4.27 5.12
N THR A 334 -38.03 -5.18 5.43
CA THR A 334 -38.23 -6.34 6.33
C THR A 334 -38.41 -6.00 7.81
N GLY A 335 -38.24 -4.73 8.21
CA GLY A 335 -38.27 -4.32 9.61
C GLY A 335 -37.11 -4.84 10.48
N MET A 336 -36.18 -5.64 9.92
CA MET A 336 -35.04 -6.26 10.63
C MET A 336 -33.79 -5.41 10.66
N ALA A 337 -33.79 -4.18 10.13
CA ALA A 337 -32.61 -3.28 10.07
C ALA A 337 -31.95 -3.04 11.44
N TRP A 338 -32.72 -3.12 12.55
CA TRP A 338 -32.20 -3.01 13.90
C TRP A 338 -31.17 -4.09 14.26
N ILE A 339 -31.28 -5.29 13.67
CA ILE A 339 -30.33 -6.41 13.89
C ILE A 339 -28.96 -6.02 13.35
N ILE A 340 -28.90 -5.35 12.19
CA ILE A 340 -27.65 -4.86 11.60
C ILE A 340 -27.07 -3.75 12.45
N ALA A 341 -27.89 -2.80 12.92
CA ALA A 341 -27.44 -1.75 13.82
C ALA A 341 -26.84 -2.35 15.09
N LEU A 342 -27.49 -3.35 15.68
CA LEU A 342 -26.97 -4.09 16.84
C LEU A 342 -25.64 -4.77 16.53
N ALA A 343 -25.55 -5.48 15.41
CA ALA A 343 -24.33 -6.17 14.97
C ALA A 343 -23.16 -5.18 14.81
N VAL A 344 -23.37 -4.06 14.14
CA VAL A 344 -22.35 -3.01 13.95
C VAL A 344 -21.91 -2.42 15.28
N ILE A 345 -22.83 -2.11 16.20
CA ILE A 345 -22.51 -1.60 17.54
C ILE A 345 -21.66 -2.60 18.32
N VAL A 346 -22.05 -3.89 18.34
CA VAL A 346 -21.31 -4.95 19.02
C VAL A 346 -19.90 -5.10 18.45
N ILE A 347 -19.77 -5.11 17.11
CA ILE A 347 -18.46 -5.21 16.43
C ILE A 347 -17.59 -4.01 16.78
N LEU A 348 -18.11 -2.78 16.68
CA LEU A 348 -17.38 -1.58 17.05
C LEU A 348 -16.92 -1.60 18.51
N MET A 349 -17.79 -2.02 19.42
CA MET A 349 -17.48 -2.17 20.84
C MET A 349 -16.31 -3.16 21.03
N VAL A 350 -16.40 -4.35 20.44
CA VAL A 350 -15.34 -5.38 20.53
C VAL A 350 -14.03 -4.86 19.97
N VAL A 351 -14.05 -4.22 18.79
CA VAL A 351 -12.84 -3.65 18.15
C VAL A 351 -12.21 -2.59 19.06
N LEU A 352 -13.00 -1.68 19.61
CA LEU A 352 -12.51 -0.62 20.52
C LEU A 352 -11.90 -1.21 21.80
N ILE A 353 -12.53 -2.23 22.40
CA ILE A 353 -12.00 -2.93 23.58
C ILE A 353 -10.67 -3.61 23.25
N LEU A 354 -10.61 -4.37 22.14
CA LEU A 354 -9.39 -5.05 21.73
C LEU A 354 -8.26 -4.06 21.41
N MET A 355 -8.57 -2.96 20.72
CA MET A 355 -7.60 -1.90 20.47
C MET A 355 -7.08 -1.26 21.78
N LYS A 356 -7.94 -0.97 22.72
CA LYS A 356 -7.56 -0.41 24.04
C LYS A 356 -6.63 -1.34 24.81
N ILE A 357 -6.83 -2.65 24.72
CA ILE A 357 -6.00 -3.67 25.38
C ILE A 357 -4.68 -3.87 24.63
N ALA A 358 -4.71 -3.96 23.29
CA ALA A 358 -3.54 -4.32 22.48
C ALA A 358 -2.58 -3.14 22.25
N MET A 359 -3.06 -1.92 22.06
CA MET A 359 -2.25 -0.73 21.72
C MET A 359 -1.09 -0.45 22.71
N PRO A 360 -1.32 -0.47 24.05
CA PRO A 360 -0.22 -0.30 25.01
C PRO A 360 0.84 -1.38 24.90
N LYS A 361 0.41 -2.62 24.63
CA LYS A 361 1.30 -3.77 24.49
C LYS A 361 2.12 -3.73 23.20
N PHE A 362 1.56 -3.23 22.10
CA PHE A 362 2.32 -2.97 20.88
C PHE A 362 3.44 -1.95 21.10
N LYS A 363 3.16 -0.86 21.82
CA LYS A 363 4.18 0.14 22.18
C LYS A 363 5.28 -0.46 23.08
N LEU A 364 4.89 -1.29 24.05
CA LEU A 364 5.83 -2.00 24.91
C LEU A 364 6.69 -2.98 24.10
N MET A 365 6.09 -3.76 23.21
CA MET A 365 6.79 -4.71 22.35
C MET A 365 7.87 -4.01 21.52
N GLN A 366 7.60 -2.83 20.96
CA GLN A 366 8.59 -2.08 20.22
C GLN A 366 9.81 -1.71 21.09
N LYS A 367 9.58 -1.21 22.30
CA LYS A 367 10.68 -0.92 23.25
C LYS A 367 11.50 -2.17 23.64
N LEU A 368 10.84 -3.32 23.74
CA LEU A 368 11.51 -4.58 24.07
C LEU A 368 12.31 -5.12 22.87
N VAL A 369 11.84 -4.93 21.65
CA VAL A 369 12.61 -5.22 20.42
C VAL A 369 13.87 -4.35 20.36
N ASP A 370 13.74 -3.05 20.62
CA ASP A 370 14.88 -2.15 20.64
C ASP A 370 15.92 -2.55 21.71
N LYS A 371 15.44 -2.93 22.90
CA LYS A 371 16.29 -3.44 23.99
C LYS A 371 17.02 -4.74 23.59
N LEU A 372 16.30 -5.69 22.97
CA LEU A 372 16.91 -6.96 22.51
C LEU A 372 17.96 -6.69 21.43
N ASN A 373 17.65 -5.81 20.46
CA ASN A 373 18.60 -5.42 19.42
C ASN A 373 19.84 -4.73 19.96
N LEU A 374 19.70 -3.90 21.01
CA LEU A 374 20.83 -3.27 21.70
C LEU A 374 21.74 -4.33 22.30
N VAL A 375 21.18 -5.26 23.09
CA VAL A 375 21.95 -6.36 23.72
C VAL A 375 22.63 -7.22 22.66
N ALA A 376 21.92 -7.62 21.61
CA ALA A 376 22.48 -8.41 20.51
C ALA A 376 23.63 -7.67 19.80
N ARG A 377 23.50 -6.38 19.56
CA ARG A 377 24.56 -5.56 18.93
C ARG A 377 25.79 -5.48 19.81
N GLU A 378 25.62 -5.24 21.11
CA GLU A 378 26.72 -5.20 22.06
C GLU A 378 27.49 -6.52 22.11
N ILE A 379 26.76 -7.66 22.16
CA ILE A 379 27.34 -8.99 22.13
C ILE A 379 28.14 -9.24 20.85
N LEU A 380 27.53 -8.95 19.68
CA LEU A 380 28.17 -9.19 18.38
C LEU A 380 29.41 -8.30 18.17
N THR A 381 29.36 -7.04 18.58
CA THR A 381 30.48 -6.11 18.48
C THR A 381 31.58 -6.46 19.49
N GLY A 382 31.19 -6.85 20.70
CA GLY A 382 32.10 -7.18 21.81
C GLY A 382 32.53 -8.65 21.88
N LEU A 383 32.18 -9.53 20.92
CA LEU A 383 32.40 -10.96 20.98
C LEU A 383 33.84 -11.36 21.31
N PRO A 384 34.90 -10.73 20.72
CA PRO A 384 36.28 -11.04 21.10
C PRO A 384 36.57 -10.74 22.58
N VAL A 385 36.02 -9.64 23.10
CA VAL A 385 36.15 -9.23 24.50
C VAL A 385 35.45 -10.22 25.44
N ILE A 386 34.20 -10.57 25.11
CA ILE A 386 33.40 -11.53 25.88
C ILE A 386 34.16 -12.85 26.03
N ARG A 387 34.75 -13.38 24.92
CA ARG A 387 35.55 -14.59 24.90
C ARG A 387 36.84 -14.44 25.68
N ALA A 388 37.55 -13.31 25.53
CA ALA A 388 38.81 -13.07 26.23
C ALA A 388 38.62 -13.03 27.74
N PHE A 389 37.46 -12.61 28.23
CA PHE A 389 37.14 -12.52 29.64
C PHE A 389 36.25 -13.67 30.17
N SER A 390 35.94 -14.69 29.33
CA SER A 390 35.09 -15.86 29.66
C SER A 390 33.74 -15.46 30.26
N ARG A 391 33.09 -14.45 29.64
CA ARG A 391 31.80 -13.90 30.11
C ARG A 391 30.60 -14.35 29.27
N GLU A 392 30.75 -15.41 28.48
CA GLU A 392 29.71 -15.92 27.57
C GLU A 392 28.41 -16.23 28.32
N LYS A 393 28.48 -16.91 29.43
CA LYS A 393 27.30 -17.27 30.23
C LYS A 393 26.54 -16.05 30.75
N TYR A 394 27.27 -15.03 31.18
CA TYR A 394 26.67 -13.79 31.67
C TYR A 394 25.89 -13.05 30.54
N GLU A 395 26.47 -12.97 29.35
CA GLU A 395 25.82 -12.32 28.22
C GLU A 395 24.67 -13.18 27.66
N GLU A 396 24.76 -14.51 27.73
CA GLU A 396 23.65 -15.41 27.37
C GLU A 396 22.46 -15.22 28.34
N GLU A 397 22.70 -15.15 29.65
CA GLU A 397 21.63 -14.85 30.61
C GLU A 397 21.01 -13.46 30.41
N ARG A 398 21.83 -12.46 30.08
CA ARG A 398 21.38 -11.11 29.78
C ARG A 398 20.47 -11.06 28.51
N PHE A 399 20.90 -11.77 27.47
CA PHE A 399 20.12 -11.92 26.25
C PHE A 399 18.82 -12.69 26.49
N ASP A 400 18.89 -13.82 27.20
CA ASP A 400 17.74 -14.66 27.53
C ASP A 400 16.68 -13.88 28.33
N LYS A 401 17.09 -13.04 29.27
CA LYS A 401 16.19 -12.16 30.01
C LYS A 401 15.46 -11.17 29.07
N ALA A 402 16.19 -10.49 28.18
CA ALA A 402 15.61 -9.57 27.22
C ALA A 402 14.67 -10.30 26.24
N ASN A 403 15.03 -11.51 25.82
CA ASN A 403 14.23 -12.36 24.94
C ASN A 403 12.95 -12.85 25.63
N LYS A 404 13.00 -13.27 26.88
CA LYS A 404 11.82 -13.67 27.68
C LYS A 404 10.84 -12.50 27.87
N ASP A 405 11.35 -11.30 28.18
CA ASP A 405 10.54 -10.10 28.31
C ASP A 405 9.77 -9.82 27.00
N LEU A 406 10.48 -9.86 25.85
CA LEU A 406 9.89 -9.68 24.54
C LEU A 406 8.87 -10.78 24.20
N THR A 407 9.24 -12.05 24.41
CA THR A 407 8.39 -13.20 24.13
C THR A 407 7.07 -13.12 24.92
N SER A 408 7.13 -12.74 26.20
CA SER A 408 5.95 -12.59 27.03
C SER A 408 5.00 -11.51 26.49
N ALA A 409 5.54 -10.37 26.06
CA ALA A 409 4.77 -9.30 25.44
C ALA A 409 4.18 -9.72 24.08
N MET A 410 4.95 -10.43 23.26
CA MET A 410 4.50 -10.95 21.96
C MET A 410 3.40 -12.01 22.13
N LEU A 411 3.55 -12.94 23.08
CA LEU A 411 2.53 -13.97 23.36
C LEU A 411 1.21 -13.34 23.80
N PHE A 412 1.25 -12.35 24.67
CA PHE A 412 0.05 -11.65 25.10
C PHE A 412 -0.64 -10.95 23.92
N THR A 413 0.13 -10.21 23.13
CA THR A 413 -0.38 -9.49 21.96
C THR A 413 -0.95 -10.43 20.90
N ASN A 414 -0.21 -11.50 20.58
CA ASN A 414 -0.65 -12.48 19.59
C ASN A 414 -1.89 -13.24 20.06
N ARG A 415 -1.97 -13.67 21.33
CA ARG A 415 -3.17 -14.31 21.90
C ARG A 415 -4.38 -13.39 21.79
N THR A 416 -4.23 -12.11 22.14
CA THR A 416 -5.31 -11.12 22.05
C THR A 416 -5.77 -10.94 20.59
N MET A 417 -4.83 -10.86 19.64
CA MET A 417 -5.15 -10.72 18.22
C MET A 417 -5.73 -11.99 17.60
N THR A 418 -5.21 -13.16 17.97
CA THR A 418 -5.73 -14.45 17.51
C THR A 418 -7.18 -14.66 17.96
N PHE A 419 -7.56 -14.14 19.12
CA PHE A 419 -8.93 -14.23 19.62
C PHE A 419 -9.94 -13.40 18.81
N MET A 420 -9.46 -12.40 18.06
CA MET A 420 -10.32 -11.50 17.29
C MET A 420 -11.13 -12.24 16.22
N MET A 421 -10.49 -13.08 15.39
CA MET A 421 -11.18 -13.77 14.30
C MET A 421 -12.26 -14.76 14.77
N PRO A 422 -12.01 -15.68 15.75
CA PRO A 422 -13.06 -16.52 16.31
C PRO A 422 -14.22 -15.72 16.94
N LEU A 423 -13.91 -14.63 17.64
CA LEU A 423 -14.93 -13.78 18.25
C LEU A 423 -15.80 -13.11 17.20
N MET A 424 -15.21 -12.61 16.11
CA MET A 424 -15.95 -12.03 14.98
C MET A 424 -16.82 -13.08 14.29
N MET A 425 -16.30 -14.29 14.05
CA MET A 425 -17.09 -15.40 13.50
C MET A 425 -18.24 -15.79 14.44
N MET A 426 -18.01 -15.79 15.74
CA MET A 426 -19.08 -16.05 16.71
C MET A 426 -20.17 -14.97 16.62
N ILE A 427 -19.81 -13.70 16.55
CA ILE A 427 -20.76 -12.58 16.40
C ILE A 427 -21.55 -12.76 15.11
N MET A 428 -20.87 -13.04 13.99
CA MET A 428 -21.54 -13.25 12.68
C MET A 428 -22.54 -14.40 12.74
N ASN A 429 -22.16 -15.55 13.32
CA ASN A 429 -23.06 -16.70 13.47
C ASN A 429 -24.23 -16.39 14.38
N LEU A 430 -24.01 -15.69 15.51
CA LEU A 430 -25.09 -15.27 16.39
C LEU A 430 -26.07 -14.30 15.71
N VAL A 431 -25.55 -13.37 14.92
CA VAL A 431 -26.38 -12.45 14.12
C VAL A 431 -27.17 -13.23 13.08
N THR A 432 -26.56 -14.20 12.40
CA THR A 432 -27.26 -15.07 11.44
C THR A 432 -28.38 -15.87 12.12
N VAL A 433 -28.12 -16.47 13.28
CA VAL A 433 -29.14 -17.17 14.06
C VAL A 433 -30.27 -16.23 14.47
N LEU A 434 -29.95 -15.00 14.87
CA LEU A 434 -30.95 -14.00 15.22
C LEU A 434 -31.81 -13.58 14.02
N ILE A 435 -31.20 -13.41 12.84
CA ILE A 435 -31.91 -13.12 11.58
C ILE A 435 -32.85 -14.28 11.24
N ILE A 436 -32.38 -15.54 11.32
CA ILE A 436 -33.19 -16.71 11.06
C ILE A 436 -34.35 -16.80 12.05
N TRP A 437 -34.11 -16.58 13.34
CA TRP A 437 -35.16 -16.63 14.36
C TRP A 437 -36.27 -15.61 14.11
N VAL A 438 -35.88 -14.33 13.93
CA VAL A 438 -36.84 -13.24 13.69
C VAL A 438 -37.51 -13.42 12.31
N GLY A 439 -36.70 -13.74 11.29
CA GLY A 439 -37.19 -13.96 9.93
C GLY A 439 -38.12 -15.13 9.80
N ALA A 440 -37.89 -16.26 10.51
CA ALA A 440 -38.81 -17.39 10.52
C ALA A 440 -40.19 -17.04 11.05
N GLY A 441 -40.23 -16.18 12.11
CA GLY A 441 -41.52 -15.62 12.58
C GLY A 441 -42.23 -14.81 11.48
N GLN A 442 -41.51 -13.92 10.82
CA GLN A 442 -42.06 -13.08 9.76
C GLN A 442 -42.47 -13.89 8.53
N ILE A 443 -41.75 -14.97 8.21
CA ILE A 443 -42.15 -15.91 7.13
C ILE A 443 -43.43 -16.65 7.52
N SER A 444 -43.53 -17.10 8.78
CA SER A 444 -44.75 -17.74 9.29
C SER A 444 -45.96 -16.82 9.27
N ASP A 445 -45.74 -15.53 9.55
CA ASP A 445 -46.75 -14.47 9.51
C ASP A 445 -47.00 -13.98 8.07
N GLY A 446 -46.26 -14.48 7.08
CA GLY A 446 -46.37 -14.12 5.69
C GLY A 446 -45.95 -12.70 5.35
N SER A 447 -45.11 -12.09 6.16
CA SER A 447 -44.58 -10.72 5.93
C SER A 447 -43.20 -10.72 5.28
N LEU A 448 -42.56 -11.87 5.10
CA LEU A 448 -41.22 -12.00 4.50
C LEU A 448 -41.13 -13.26 3.66
N GLN A 449 -40.41 -13.23 2.52
CA GLN A 449 -40.08 -14.41 1.72
C GLN A 449 -38.75 -15.03 2.17
N VAL A 450 -38.54 -16.33 1.86
CA VAL A 450 -37.33 -17.05 2.28
C VAL A 450 -36.09 -16.50 1.57
N GLY A 451 -36.19 -16.17 0.30
CA GLY A 451 -35.10 -15.60 -0.48
C GLY A 451 -34.69 -14.24 0.03
N ASP A 452 -35.63 -13.37 0.43
CA ASP A 452 -35.34 -12.07 1.05
C ASP A 452 -34.57 -12.23 2.35
N MET A 453 -34.91 -13.22 3.17
CA MET A 453 -34.13 -13.53 4.38
C MET A 453 -32.70 -13.95 4.02
N MET A 454 -32.50 -14.75 2.97
CA MET A 454 -31.14 -15.14 2.51
C MET A 454 -30.35 -13.94 1.98
N ALA A 455 -30.98 -13.06 1.21
CA ALA A 455 -30.36 -11.82 0.76
C ALA A 455 -29.99 -10.93 1.96
N PHE A 456 -30.85 -10.79 2.94
CA PHE A 456 -30.61 -10.02 4.15
C PHE A 456 -29.41 -10.55 4.96
N ILE A 457 -29.28 -11.87 5.12
CA ILE A 457 -28.10 -12.50 5.72
C ILE A 457 -26.83 -12.12 4.97
N THR A 458 -26.87 -12.19 3.63
CA THR A 458 -25.72 -11.89 2.79
C THR A 458 -25.32 -10.41 2.86
N TYR A 459 -26.28 -9.48 2.83
CA TYR A 459 -26.04 -8.05 3.02
C TYR A 459 -25.43 -7.76 4.40
N THR A 460 -25.95 -8.42 5.43
CA THR A 460 -25.42 -8.28 6.80
C THR A 460 -23.95 -8.72 6.85
N MET A 461 -23.62 -9.86 6.22
CA MET A 461 -22.23 -10.34 6.13
C MET A 461 -21.32 -9.35 5.40
N GLN A 462 -21.79 -8.76 4.29
CA GLN A 462 -21.03 -7.77 3.52
C GLN A 462 -20.78 -6.48 4.34
N ILE A 463 -21.81 -6.00 5.05
CA ILE A 463 -21.68 -4.82 5.94
C ILE A 463 -20.65 -5.11 7.04
N VAL A 464 -20.74 -6.25 7.73
CA VAL A 464 -19.80 -6.64 8.79
C VAL A 464 -18.37 -6.73 8.24
N MET A 465 -18.18 -7.36 7.08
CA MET A 465 -16.88 -7.46 6.41
C MET A 465 -16.30 -6.09 6.04
N SER A 466 -17.14 -5.14 5.61
CA SER A 466 -16.70 -3.78 5.34
C SER A 466 -16.12 -3.08 6.58
N PHE A 467 -16.74 -3.25 7.75
CA PHE A 467 -16.22 -2.73 9.02
C PHE A 467 -14.91 -3.42 9.45
N LEU A 468 -14.78 -4.75 9.22
CA LEU A 468 -13.53 -5.46 9.49
C LEU A 468 -12.38 -4.97 8.61
N MET A 469 -12.63 -4.71 7.32
CA MET A 469 -11.64 -4.12 6.41
C MET A 469 -11.16 -2.76 6.90
N LEU A 470 -12.06 -1.87 7.33
CA LEU A 470 -11.71 -0.56 7.88
C LEU A 470 -10.87 -0.67 9.16
N THR A 471 -11.19 -1.64 10.02
CA THR A 471 -10.45 -1.89 11.26
C THR A 471 -9.00 -2.32 10.98
N MET A 472 -8.79 -3.22 10.01
CA MET A 472 -7.46 -3.73 9.66
C MET A 472 -6.52 -2.61 9.18
N ILE A 473 -7.06 -1.65 8.44
CA ILE A 473 -6.32 -0.50 7.93
C ILE A 473 -5.93 0.46 9.04
N SER A 474 -6.77 0.65 10.03
CA SER A 474 -6.50 1.53 11.18
C SER A 474 -5.21 1.17 11.93
N ILE A 475 -4.76 -0.09 11.85
CA ILE A 475 -3.50 -0.56 12.45
C ILE A 475 -2.29 -0.23 11.56
N MET A 476 -2.43 -0.28 10.23
CA MET A 476 -1.31 -0.09 9.30
C MET A 476 -1.05 1.38 8.97
N LEU A 477 -2.07 2.20 8.98
CA LEU A 477 -1.99 3.60 8.60
C LEU A 477 -1.03 4.45 9.46
N PRO A 478 -0.97 4.32 10.82
CA PRO A 478 -0.01 5.04 11.64
C PRO A 478 1.44 4.68 11.30
N ARG A 479 1.73 3.43 10.97
CA ARG A 479 3.09 3.00 10.57
C ARG A 479 3.53 3.67 9.28
N ALA A 480 2.66 3.68 8.27
CA ALA A 480 2.94 4.38 7.01
C ALA A 480 3.09 5.90 7.20
N ALA A 481 2.36 6.49 8.13
CA ALA A 481 2.48 7.91 8.45
C ALA A 481 3.87 8.24 9.02
N VAL A 482 4.40 7.41 9.91
CA VAL A 482 5.77 7.55 10.45
C VAL A 482 6.81 7.36 9.33
N SER A 483 6.68 6.33 8.50
CA SER A 483 7.58 6.11 7.36
C SER A 483 7.55 7.30 6.37
N ALA A 484 6.36 7.85 6.09
CA ALA A 484 6.22 9.05 5.25
C ALA A 484 6.88 10.29 5.86
N GLU A 485 6.81 10.45 7.18
CA GLU A 485 7.47 11.55 7.88
C GLU A 485 9.00 11.43 7.79
N ARG A 486 9.54 10.24 8.07
CA ARG A 486 10.97 9.96 7.97
C ARG A 486 11.53 10.17 6.55
N ILE A 487 10.78 9.79 5.51
CA ILE A 487 11.16 10.03 4.12
C ILE A 487 11.12 11.53 3.82
N ASN A 488 10.05 12.21 4.26
CA ASN A 488 9.91 13.64 4.04
C ASN A 488 11.00 14.45 4.74
N GLU A 489 11.47 14.04 5.92
CA GLU A 489 12.62 14.67 6.59
C GLU A 489 13.87 14.67 5.69
N VAL A 490 14.11 13.59 4.93
CA VAL A 490 15.24 13.51 4.00
C VAL A 490 15.01 14.36 2.75
N ILE A 491 13.81 14.27 2.15
CA ILE A 491 13.51 14.99 0.90
C ILE A 491 13.46 16.52 1.13
N SER A 492 12.95 16.94 2.29
CA SER A 492 12.80 18.36 2.66
C SER A 492 13.91 18.90 3.56
N ALA A 493 15.00 18.12 3.77
CA ALA A 493 16.12 18.59 4.56
C ALA A 493 16.75 19.81 3.87
N GLU A 494 16.93 20.87 4.63
CA GLU A 494 17.69 22.02 4.20
C GLU A 494 19.15 21.60 4.05
N LYS A 495 19.76 21.96 2.94
CA LYS A 495 21.16 21.69 2.66
C LYS A 495 22.00 22.77 3.28
N SER A 496 22.97 22.38 4.10
CA SER A 496 23.85 23.32 4.75
C SER A 496 24.76 24.04 3.74
N ILE A 497 25.09 23.37 2.63
CA ILE A 497 25.94 23.93 1.58
C ILE A 497 25.19 23.97 0.27
N THR A 498 25.04 25.15 -0.30
CA THR A 498 24.43 25.38 -1.61
C THR A 498 25.27 26.37 -2.41
N ASP A 499 25.26 26.22 -3.72
CA ASP A 499 25.92 27.21 -4.60
C ASP A 499 25.08 28.49 -4.64
N LYS A 500 25.75 29.64 -4.69
CA LYS A 500 25.09 30.93 -4.91
C LYS A 500 24.53 30.98 -6.33
N PRO A 501 23.43 31.70 -6.57
CA PRO A 501 22.82 31.78 -7.93
C PRO A 501 23.79 32.33 -8.99
N ASP A 502 24.72 33.15 -8.58
CA ASP A 502 25.74 33.82 -9.39
C ASP A 502 27.18 33.29 -9.15
N ALA A 503 27.27 32.06 -8.61
CA ALA A 503 28.56 31.43 -8.33
C ALA A 503 29.41 31.31 -9.60
N ALA A 504 30.64 31.74 -9.50
CA ALA A 504 31.63 31.67 -10.57
C ALA A 504 32.10 30.21 -10.79
N THR A 505 32.89 30.01 -11.85
CA THR A 505 33.59 28.74 -12.13
C THR A 505 35.08 29.02 -12.28
N PHE A 506 35.91 28.13 -11.74
CA PHE A 506 37.34 28.18 -11.99
C PHE A 506 37.66 27.75 -13.42
N ASP A 507 38.54 28.51 -14.08
CA ASP A 507 39.17 28.02 -15.31
C ASP A 507 40.44 27.25 -14.95
N LYS A 508 40.38 25.93 -15.06
CA LYS A 508 41.50 25.04 -14.69
C LYS A 508 42.80 25.35 -15.46
N ALA A 509 42.73 25.94 -16.66
CA ALA A 509 43.89 26.24 -17.45
C ALA A 509 44.67 27.45 -16.92
N SER A 510 43.97 28.48 -16.45
CA SER A 510 44.57 29.74 -15.94
C SER A 510 44.84 29.70 -14.43
N LEU A 511 44.29 28.70 -13.71
CA LEU A 511 44.40 28.60 -12.25
C LEU A 511 45.84 28.20 -11.86
N ARG A 512 46.43 28.91 -10.90
CA ARG A 512 47.68 28.52 -10.27
C ARG A 512 47.47 27.49 -9.17
N GLY A 513 46.46 27.71 -8.31
CA GLY A 513 46.04 26.82 -7.24
C GLY A 513 46.61 27.21 -5.86
N ASP A 514 47.00 28.46 -5.65
CA ASP A 514 47.43 28.94 -4.32
C ASP A 514 46.25 28.91 -3.35
N VAL A 515 46.37 28.15 -2.25
CA VAL A 515 45.31 28.00 -1.23
C VAL A 515 45.67 28.85 -0.01
N THR A 516 44.82 29.82 0.32
CA THR A 516 45.03 30.69 1.47
C THR A 516 43.91 30.51 2.50
N PHE A 517 44.31 30.27 3.75
CA PHE A 517 43.47 30.36 4.93
C PHE A 517 43.65 31.73 5.54
N ASP A 518 42.57 32.48 5.68
CA ASP A 518 42.58 33.85 6.23
C ASP A 518 41.68 33.93 7.46
N HIS A 519 42.29 33.89 8.64
CA HIS A 519 41.64 33.93 9.96
C HIS A 519 40.50 32.88 10.10
N VAL A 520 40.74 31.65 9.66
CA VAL A 520 39.73 30.60 9.62
C VAL A 520 39.48 30.01 10.99
N SER A 521 38.22 30.09 11.45
CA SER A 521 37.70 29.31 12.58
C SER A 521 36.60 28.39 12.13
N PHE A 522 36.54 27.21 12.74
CA PHE A 522 35.51 26.20 12.38
C PHE A 522 35.00 25.44 13.58
N ARG A 523 33.68 25.30 13.63
CA ARG A 523 32.92 24.50 14.60
C ARG A 523 31.97 23.55 13.87
N TYR A 524 31.91 22.27 14.29
CA TYR A 524 30.89 21.33 13.79
C TYR A 524 29.50 21.74 14.26
N PRO A 525 28.42 21.47 13.47
CA PRO A 525 27.09 21.99 13.77
C PRO A 525 26.57 21.71 15.19
N ASP A 526 26.92 20.55 15.76
CA ASP A 526 26.44 20.11 17.10
C ASP A 526 27.51 20.32 18.21
N ALA A 527 28.65 20.90 17.87
CA ALA A 527 29.73 21.13 18.84
C ALA A 527 29.55 22.44 19.61
N LYS A 528 30.03 22.50 20.85
CA LYS A 528 30.01 23.70 21.69
C LYS A 528 31.26 24.56 21.50
N GLU A 529 32.38 23.96 21.07
CA GLU A 529 33.69 24.57 20.99
C GLU A 529 34.22 24.50 19.55
N ASP A 530 35.06 25.43 19.19
CA ASP A 530 35.73 25.46 17.89
C ASP A 530 36.78 24.35 17.82
N VAL A 531 36.81 23.64 16.70
CA VAL A 531 37.84 22.64 16.40
C VAL A 531 39.07 23.26 15.76
N LEU A 532 38.90 24.38 15.04
CA LEU A 532 39.94 25.22 14.50
C LEU A 532 39.66 26.66 14.90
N THR A 533 40.72 27.38 15.30
CA THR A 533 40.62 28.77 15.75
C THR A 533 41.76 29.59 15.13
N ASP A 534 41.38 30.63 14.39
CA ASP A 534 42.31 31.65 13.85
C ASP A 534 43.45 31.03 13.00
N ILE A 535 43.11 30.18 12.04
CA ILE A 535 44.09 29.54 11.15
C ILE A 535 44.46 30.49 10.01
N CYS A 536 45.76 30.84 9.91
CA CYS A 536 46.31 31.76 8.93
C CYS A 536 47.54 31.16 8.26
N PHE A 537 47.48 30.77 6.99
CA PHE A 537 48.64 30.37 6.18
C PHE A 537 48.26 30.28 4.69
N THR A 538 49.28 30.27 3.81
CA THR A 538 49.10 30.04 2.37
C THR A 538 49.93 28.86 1.93
N ALA A 539 49.28 27.89 1.24
CA ALA A 539 49.93 26.81 0.49
C ALA A 539 50.03 27.23 -0.97
N LYS A 540 51.25 27.34 -1.52
CA LYS A 540 51.50 27.85 -2.88
C LYS A 540 51.61 26.75 -3.91
N ALA A 541 51.28 27.09 -5.13
CA ALA A 541 51.50 26.23 -6.29
C ALA A 541 52.99 25.89 -6.46
N GLY A 542 53.29 24.63 -6.77
CA GLY A 542 54.65 24.10 -6.88
C GLY A 542 55.32 23.80 -5.53
N GLU A 543 54.65 24.06 -4.39
CA GLU A 543 55.16 23.77 -3.02
C GLU A 543 54.38 22.60 -2.39
N MET A 544 55.10 21.80 -1.57
CA MET A 544 54.51 20.81 -0.70
C MET A 544 54.32 21.43 0.69
N THR A 545 53.06 21.66 1.08
CA THR A 545 52.70 22.10 2.42
C THR A 545 52.26 20.90 3.27
N ALA A 546 52.92 20.62 4.35
CA ALA A 546 52.58 19.57 5.30
C ALA A 546 51.84 20.11 6.51
N VAL A 547 50.86 19.39 7.02
CA VAL A 547 50.15 19.69 8.27
C VAL A 547 50.40 18.58 9.28
N ILE A 548 50.96 18.91 10.43
CA ILE A 548 51.26 17.95 11.49
C ILE A 548 50.72 18.46 12.83
N GLY A 549 50.51 17.55 13.78
CA GLY A 549 50.04 17.87 15.13
C GLY A 549 49.59 16.62 15.87
N SER A 550 49.21 16.76 17.14
CA SER A 550 48.70 15.70 17.99
C SER A 550 47.38 15.11 17.43
N THR A 551 47.00 13.92 17.92
CA THR A 551 45.66 13.33 17.61
C THR A 551 44.59 14.27 18.17
N GLY A 552 43.60 14.60 17.35
CA GLY A 552 42.54 15.54 17.75
C GLY A 552 42.84 17.02 17.52
N SER A 553 44.03 17.41 17.00
CA SER A 553 44.40 18.84 16.76
C SER A 553 43.68 19.50 15.57
N GLY A 554 42.74 18.82 14.89
CA GLY A 554 41.93 19.42 13.80
C GLY A 554 42.49 19.19 12.38
N LYS A 555 43.54 18.41 12.17
CA LYS A 555 44.19 18.17 10.85
C LYS A 555 43.25 17.73 9.73
N SER A 556 42.46 16.66 9.96
CA SER A 556 41.48 16.16 8.97
C SER A 556 40.33 17.15 8.75
N THR A 557 39.97 17.91 9.79
CA THR A 557 39.02 19.01 9.68
C THR A 557 39.53 20.09 8.73
N LEU A 558 40.76 20.55 8.90
CA LEU A 558 41.38 21.55 8.08
C LEU A 558 41.39 21.18 6.60
N ILE A 559 41.82 19.94 6.28
CA ILE A 559 41.90 19.50 4.88
C ILE A 559 40.50 19.31 4.23
N ASN A 560 39.49 18.97 5.03
CA ASN A 560 38.12 18.80 4.56
C ASN A 560 37.38 20.13 4.33
N LEU A 561 37.86 21.22 4.83
CA LEU A 561 37.32 22.56 4.53
C LEU A 561 37.70 23.05 3.13
N ILE A 562 38.85 22.62 2.57
CA ILE A 562 39.31 23.04 1.23
C ILE A 562 38.32 22.60 0.12
N PRO A 563 37.88 21.34 0.03
CA PRO A 563 36.84 20.92 -0.93
C PRO A 563 35.42 21.36 -0.52
N ARG A 564 35.29 22.21 0.50
CA ARG A 564 34.03 22.76 1.00
C ARG A 564 33.03 21.65 1.42
N PHE A 565 33.50 20.62 2.15
CA PHE A 565 32.60 19.64 2.77
C PHE A 565 31.89 20.24 3.99
N PHE A 566 32.42 21.34 4.52
CA PHE A 566 31.82 22.21 5.50
C PHE A 566 32.21 23.65 5.16
N ASP A 567 31.33 24.60 5.47
CA ASP A 567 31.66 26.03 5.40
C ASP A 567 32.35 26.48 6.71
N VAL A 568 33.29 27.39 6.63
CA VAL A 568 33.98 27.95 7.80
C VAL A 568 32.99 28.76 8.64
N THR A 569 33.24 28.79 9.96
CA THR A 569 32.42 29.58 10.89
C THR A 569 32.82 31.06 10.85
N GLU A 570 34.12 31.33 10.80
CA GLU A 570 34.69 32.67 10.67
C GLU A 570 35.86 32.63 9.69
N GLY A 571 36.19 33.78 9.10
CA GLY A 571 37.26 33.90 8.11
C GLY A 571 36.87 33.40 6.72
N SER A 572 37.87 33.14 5.89
CA SER A 572 37.68 32.66 4.52
C SER A 572 38.81 31.74 4.05
N ILE A 573 38.48 30.85 3.12
CA ILE A 573 39.44 30.04 2.36
C ILE A 573 39.35 30.48 0.91
N THR A 574 40.48 30.88 0.36
CA THR A 574 40.53 31.36 -1.02
C THR A 574 41.49 30.52 -1.86
N ILE A 575 41.16 30.36 -3.14
CA ILE A 575 42.01 29.76 -4.17
C ILE A 575 42.33 30.86 -5.17
N ASP A 576 43.62 31.21 -5.33
CA ASP A 576 44.09 32.33 -6.14
C ASP A 576 43.33 33.65 -5.83
N GLY A 577 43.00 33.88 -4.55
CA GLY A 577 42.29 35.07 -4.07
C GLY A 577 40.76 35.01 -4.22
N THR A 578 40.20 33.99 -4.80
CA THR A 578 38.74 33.80 -4.91
C THR A 578 38.24 32.92 -3.76
N ASP A 579 37.24 33.39 -3.00
CA ASP A 579 36.63 32.61 -1.91
C ASP A 579 35.92 31.34 -2.47
N ILE A 580 36.19 30.20 -1.87
CA ILE A 580 35.58 28.91 -2.28
C ILE A 580 34.06 28.91 -2.13
N ARG A 581 33.46 29.84 -1.38
CA ARG A 581 31.99 30.00 -1.25
C ARG A 581 31.37 30.75 -2.43
N ASP A 582 32.17 31.44 -3.24
CA ASP A 582 31.74 32.24 -4.39
C ASP A 582 31.84 31.47 -5.71
N VAL A 583 32.32 30.23 -5.67
CA VAL A 583 32.39 29.34 -6.84
C VAL A 583 31.46 28.15 -6.68
N THR A 584 31.09 27.54 -7.82
CA THR A 584 30.28 26.31 -7.78
C THR A 584 31.07 25.17 -7.18
N GLN A 585 30.41 24.31 -6.37
CA GLN A 585 31.04 23.13 -5.78
C GLN A 585 31.63 22.20 -6.87
N HIS A 586 30.94 22.07 -8.00
CA HIS A 586 31.43 21.27 -9.13
C HIS A 586 32.79 21.79 -9.62
N SER A 587 32.92 23.09 -9.85
CA SER A 587 34.16 23.71 -10.32
C SER A 587 35.27 23.60 -9.28
N LEU A 588 34.96 23.77 -7.99
CA LEU A 588 35.91 23.59 -6.89
C LEU A 588 36.41 22.12 -6.85
N HIS A 589 35.49 21.19 -6.97
CA HIS A 589 35.87 19.77 -6.98
C HIS A 589 36.67 19.39 -8.23
N ASP A 590 36.46 20.00 -9.38
CA ASP A 590 37.23 19.72 -10.59
C ASP A 590 38.73 20.10 -10.44
N VAL A 591 39.02 21.14 -9.71
CA VAL A 591 40.40 21.59 -9.51
C VAL A 591 41.08 20.96 -8.29
N THR A 592 40.33 20.25 -7.43
CA THR A 592 40.85 19.58 -6.23
C THR A 592 40.86 18.05 -6.40
N GLY A 593 41.84 17.37 -5.87
CA GLY A 593 41.95 15.91 -5.80
C GLY A 593 42.19 15.46 -4.37
N LEU A 594 41.19 14.88 -3.72
CA LEU A 594 41.26 14.44 -2.34
C LEU A 594 41.53 12.95 -2.23
N VAL A 595 42.49 12.60 -1.39
CA VAL A 595 42.72 11.21 -0.93
C VAL A 595 42.47 11.16 0.56
N SER A 596 41.34 10.54 0.94
CA SER A 596 40.95 10.42 2.34
C SER A 596 41.81 9.43 3.12
N GLN A 597 41.81 9.58 4.45
CA GLN A 597 42.57 8.72 5.37
C GLN A 597 42.24 7.22 5.20
N LYS A 598 40.98 6.87 4.97
CA LYS A 598 40.56 5.52 4.62
C LYS A 598 40.30 5.44 3.11
N GLY A 599 41.11 4.66 2.40
CA GLY A 599 40.87 4.40 0.97
C GLY A 599 39.53 3.71 0.74
N VAL A 600 38.62 4.39 0.00
CA VAL A 600 37.31 3.88 -0.38
C VAL A 600 37.33 3.45 -1.83
N LEU A 601 37.00 2.17 -2.07
CA LEU A 601 36.86 1.60 -3.41
C LEU A 601 35.41 1.20 -3.64
N PHE A 602 34.97 1.39 -4.89
CA PHE A 602 33.65 0.99 -5.35
C PHE A 602 33.71 -0.39 -5.98
N SER A 603 32.59 -1.11 -5.94
CA SER A 603 32.45 -2.38 -6.68
C SER A 603 32.59 -2.13 -8.18
N GLY A 604 33.37 -2.98 -8.83
CA GLY A 604 33.71 -2.83 -10.26
C GLY A 604 35.06 -3.46 -10.55
N THR A 605 35.89 -2.81 -11.37
CA THR A 605 37.24 -3.24 -11.69
C THR A 605 38.27 -2.28 -11.09
N ILE A 606 39.55 -2.65 -11.09
CA ILE A 606 40.63 -1.73 -10.71
C ILE A 606 40.63 -0.51 -11.66
N ASP A 607 40.51 -0.74 -12.97
CA ASP A 607 40.42 0.33 -13.96
C ASP A 607 39.28 1.30 -13.65
N SER A 608 38.04 0.79 -13.44
CA SER A 608 36.88 1.64 -13.13
C SER A 608 37.06 2.46 -11.86
N ASN A 609 37.80 1.94 -10.88
CA ASN A 609 38.12 2.67 -9.65
C ASN A 609 39.13 3.80 -9.85
N ILE A 610 40.12 3.64 -10.74
CA ILE A 610 41.07 4.69 -11.08
C ILE A 610 40.39 5.74 -11.97
N ARG A 611 39.64 5.32 -13.00
CA ARG A 611 38.86 6.19 -13.90
C ARG A 611 37.76 6.98 -13.21
N PHE A 612 37.33 6.55 -12.01
CA PHE A 612 36.33 7.30 -11.24
C PHE A 612 36.72 8.77 -10.99
N GLY A 613 38.02 9.08 -10.93
CA GLY A 613 38.53 10.44 -10.86
C GLY A 613 38.56 11.19 -12.20
N ALA A 614 38.56 10.47 -13.32
CA ALA A 614 38.70 11.02 -14.67
C ALA A 614 38.12 10.05 -15.71
N GLU A 615 36.78 10.12 -15.87
CA GLU A 615 36.00 9.17 -16.70
C GLU A 615 36.50 9.08 -18.14
N ASN A 616 36.95 10.20 -18.72
CA ASN A 616 37.42 10.28 -20.11
C ASN A 616 38.95 10.16 -20.24
N ALA A 617 39.68 9.75 -19.19
CA ALA A 617 41.12 9.55 -19.28
C ALA A 617 41.45 8.41 -20.22
N ASP A 618 42.52 8.59 -21.02
CA ASP A 618 43.07 7.52 -21.85
C ASP A 618 43.79 6.46 -21.00
N ASP A 619 44.05 5.31 -21.58
CA ASP A 619 44.71 4.19 -20.92
C ASP A 619 46.14 4.52 -20.47
N GLU A 620 46.81 5.44 -21.18
CA GLU A 620 48.14 5.88 -20.81
C GLU A 620 48.12 6.71 -19.51
N THR A 621 47.16 7.61 -19.36
CA THR A 621 46.95 8.35 -18.13
C THR A 621 46.63 7.44 -16.91
N ILE A 622 45.81 6.39 -17.14
CA ILE A 622 45.48 5.40 -16.11
C ILE A 622 46.74 4.60 -15.70
N ARG A 623 47.53 4.16 -16.65
CA ARG A 623 48.79 3.43 -16.39
C ARG A 623 49.80 4.30 -15.68
N LEU A 624 49.98 5.56 -16.11
CA LEU A 624 50.86 6.50 -15.48
C LEU A 624 50.43 6.78 -14.02
N ALA A 625 49.14 6.98 -13.77
CA ALA A 625 48.60 7.16 -12.44
C ALA A 625 48.87 5.94 -11.54
N ALA A 626 48.72 4.73 -12.08
CA ALA A 626 49.03 3.51 -11.38
C ALA A 626 50.53 3.35 -11.11
N GLU A 627 51.39 3.77 -12.02
CA GLU A 627 52.83 3.76 -11.85
C GLU A 627 53.28 4.74 -10.76
N ILE A 628 52.84 5.98 -10.82
CA ILE A 628 53.15 7.01 -9.84
C ILE A 628 52.68 6.59 -8.44
N SER A 629 51.47 6.06 -8.33
CA SER A 629 50.90 5.53 -7.07
C SER A 629 51.53 4.24 -6.56
N GLN A 630 52.56 3.70 -7.27
CA GLN A 630 53.17 2.40 -6.98
C GLN A 630 52.16 1.26 -6.98
N SER A 631 51.09 1.33 -7.81
CA SER A 631 50.05 0.32 -7.91
C SER A 631 50.33 -0.71 -8.99
N SER A 632 51.16 -0.42 -9.99
CA SER A 632 51.40 -1.26 -11.18
C SER A 632 51.87 -2.66 -10.80
N GLU A 633 52.80 -2.79 -9.86
CA GLU A 633 53.37 -4.07 -9.47
C GLU A 633 52.29 -5.06 -8.98
N PHE A 634 51.40 -4.61 -8.09
CA PHE A 634 50.34 -5.50 -7.61
C PHE A 634 49.20 -5.68 -8.62
N ILE A 635 48.93 -4.68 -9.50
CA ILE A 635 47.95 -4.80 -10.58
C ILE A 635 48.41 -5.88 -11.57
N ASP A 636 49.66 -5.82 -11.98
CA ASP A 636 50.23 -6.79 -12.93
C ASP A 636 50.35 -8.22 -12.35
N SER A 637 50.40 -8.34 -11.02
CA SER A 637 50.38 -9.64 -10.35
C SER A 637 49.00 -10.29 -10.33
N LYS A 638 47.92 -9.54 -10.64
CA LYS A 638 46.56 -10.07 -10.70
C LYS A 638 46.25 -10.76 -12.02
N PRO A 639 45.41 -11.85 -12.00
CA PRO A 639 45.08 -12.58 -13.21
C PRO A 639 44.48 -11.72 -14.34
N GLN A 640 43.59 -10.76 -13.98
CA GLN A 640 42.91 -9.89 -14.93
C GLN A 640 43.46 -8.47 -14.94
N LYS A 641 44.58 -8.20 -14.26
CA LYS A 641 45.26 -6.90 -14.19
C LYS A 641 44.29 -5.76 -13.87
N TYR A 642 44.18 -4.76 -14.76
CA TYR A 642 43.26 -3.62 -14.59
C TYR A 642 41.78 -4.01 -14.59
N ASN A 643 41.40 -5.13 -15.22
CA ASN A 643 40.05 -5.66 -15.23
C ASN A 643 39.74 -6.55 -13.98
N GLU A 644 40.69 -6.72 -13.07
CA GLU A 644 40.49 -7.49 -11.83
C GLU A 644 39.32 -6.91 -11.04
N PRO A 645 38.34 -7.74 -10.60
CA PRO A 645 37.16 -7.27 -9.89
C PRO A 645 37.51 -6.79 -8.49
N VAL A 646 36.95 -5.65 -8.12
CA VAL A 646 36.97 -5.06 -6.78
C VAL A 646 35.60 -5.27 -6.14
N SER A 647 35.58 -5.98 -5.02
CA SER A 647 34.37 -6.19 -4.22
C SER A 647 33.87 -4.91 -3.57
N GLN A 648 32.63 -4.88 -3.11
CA GLN A 648 32.05 -3.77 -2.38
C GLN A 648 32.93 -3.33 -1.19
N GLY A 649 33.29 -2.05 -1.16
CA GLY A 649 34.22 -1.50 -0.17
C GLY A 649 35.66 -2.05 -0.27
N GLY A 650 36.00 -2.74 -1.38
CA GLY A 650 37.33 -3.29 -1.62
C GLY A 650 37.75 -4.38 -0.61
N THR A 651 36.83 -5.21 -0.12
CA THR A 651 37.11 -6.23 0.90
C THR A 651 38.12 -7.29 0.45
N ASN A 652 38.31 -7.47 -0.86
CA ASN A 652 39.30 -8.36 -1.48
C ASN A 652 40.67 -7.69 -1.76
N VAL A 653 40.87 -6.45 -1.30
CA VAL A 653 42.09 -5.66 -1.52
C VAL A 653 42.67 -5.25 -0.17
N SER A 654 43.98 -5.34 0.03
CA SER A 654 44.64 -4.94 1.29
C SER A 654 44.53 -3.43 1.56
N GLY A 655 44.67 -3.01 2.81
CA GLY A 655 44.59 -1.58 3.20
C GLY A 655 45.57 -0.70 2.40
N GLY A 656 46.83 -1.12 2.28
CA GLY A 656 47.83 -0.39 1.49
C GLY A 656 47.54 -0.37 -0.01
N GLN A 657 46.95 -1.46 -0.56
CA GLN A 657 46.51 -1.46 -1.96
C GLN A 657 45.32 -0.54 -2.20
N LYS A 658 44.33 -0.52 -1.27
CA LYS A 658 43.22 0.45 -1.33
C LYS A 658 43.72 1.88 -1.37
N GLN A 659 44.67 2.19 -0.50
CA GLN A 659 45.22 3.54 -0.40
C GLN A 659 45.95 3.93 -1.68
N ARG A 660 46.79 3.04 -2.24
CA ARG A 660 47.47 3.28 -3.53
C ARG A 660 46.51 3.50 -4.69
N LEU A 661 45.42 2.71 -4.77
CA LEU A 661 44.38 2.90 -5.80
C LEU A 661 43.63 4.23 -5.62
N SER A 662 43.37 4.64 -4.37
CA SER A 662 42.77 5.95 -4.09
C SER A 662 43.72 7.10 -4.48
N ILE A 663 45.03 6.95 -4.28
CA ILE A 663 46.04 7.90 -4.76
C ILE A 663 46.07 7.89 -6.30
N ALA A 664 46.06 6.71 -6.97
CA ALA A 664 46.01 6.64 -8.43
C ALA A 664 44.76 7.36 -8.99
N ARG A 665 43.62 7.24 -8.35
CA ARG A 665 42.37 7.94 -8.72
C ARG A 665 42.56 9.47 -8.69
N ALA A 666 43.20 10.00 -7.64
CA ALA A 666 43.45 11.41 -7.52
C ALA A 666 44.46 11.90 -8.56
N ILE A 667 45.52 11.12 -8.86
CA ILE A 667 46.52 11.44 -9.88
C ILE A 667 45.89 11.41 -11.29
N ALA A 668 45.09 10.42 -11.61
CA ALA A 668 44.40 10.31 -12.93
C ALA A 668 43.54 11.54 -13.25
N LYS A 669 42.98 12.22 -12.23
CA LYS A 669 42.20 13.43 -12.36
C LYS A 669 43.02 14.64 -12.79
N LYS A 670 44.34 14.64 -12.55
CA LYS A 670 45.27 15.78 -12.82
C LYS A 670 44.71 17.11 -12.24
N PRO A 671 44.38 17.17 -10.94
CA PRO A 671 43.89 18.41 -10.33
C PRO A 671 45.01 19.46 -10.17
N LYS A 672 44.63 20.70 -9.87
CA LYS A 672 45.58 21.77 -9.52
C LYS A 672 46.00 21.74 -8.04
N ILE A 673 45.14 21.13 -7.20
CA ILE A 673 45.36 21.04 -5.77
C ILE A 673 45.19 19.58 -5.33
N TYR A 674 46.25 18.96 -4.82
CA TYR A 674 46.23 17.63 -4.26
C TYR A 674 46.12 17.71 -2.74
N LEU A 675 45.17 16.96 -2.19
CA LEU A 675 44.87 16.91 -0.76
C LEU A 675 45.03 15.45 -0.27
N PHE A 676 46.00 15.21 0.60
CA PHE A 676 46.29 13.90 1.18
C PHE A 676 46.03 13.91 2.68
N ASP A 677 44.96 13.26 3.13
CA ASP A 677 44.66 13.11 4.56
C ASP A 677 45.24 11.82 5.09
N ASP A 678 46.40 11.87 5.72
CA ASP A 678 47.14 10.77 6.33
C ASP A 678 47.24 9.51 5.41
N SER A 679 47.32 9.78 4.11
CA SER A 679 47.18 8.76 3.06
C SER A 679 48.37 7.83 2.92
N PHE A 680 49.47 8.15 3.54
CA PHE A 680 50.74 7.39 3.48
C PHE A 680 50.96 6.48 4.69
N SER A 681 50.20 6.65 5.76
CA SER A 681 50.35 5.86 7.00
C SER A 681 50.09 4.37 6.87
N ALA A 682 49.22 3.97 5.92
CA ALA A 682 48.90 2.61 5.63
C ALA A 682 49.91 1.87 4.71
N LEU A 683 50.94 2.58 4.23
CA LEU A 683 51.97 2.07 3.36
C LEU A 683 53.21 1.62 4.15
N ASP A 684 53.91 0.61 3.63
CA ASP A 684 55.23 0.23 4.13
C ASP A 684 56.26 1.34 3.76
N PHE A 685 57.30 1.42 4.55
CA PHE A 685 58.31 2.50 4.43
C PHE A 685 58.95 2.58 3.03
N LYS A 686 59.22 1.45 2.39
CA LYS A 686 59.85 1.40 1.07
C LYS A 686 58.91 1.94 -0.01
N THR A 687 57.64 1.55 0.04
CA THR A 687 56.61 2.02 -0.88
C THR A 687 56.31 3.50 -0.68
N ASP A 688 56.23 3.98 0.58
CA ASP A 688 56.03 5.39 0.91
C ASP A 688 57.14 6.27 0.32
N VAL A 689 58.42 5.91 0.49
CA VAL A 689 59.55 6.64 -0.07
C VAL A 689 59.51 6.69 -1.60
N LYS A 690 59.25 5.56 -2.25
CA LYS A 690 59.14 5.49 -3.72
C LYS A 690 57.97 6.32 -4.26
N LEU A 691 56.83 6.25 -3.61
CA LEU A 691 55.64 6.99 -3.99
C LEU A 691 55.86 8.50 -3.89
N ARG A 692 56.41 8.98 -2.78
CA ARG A 692 56.72 10.41 -2.60
C ARG A 692 57.73 10.92 -3.64
N LYS A 693 58.76 10.13 -3.95
CA LYS A 693 59.68 10.45 -5.02
C LYS A 693 59.01 10.54 -6.37
N ALA A 694 58.14 9.55 -6.71
CA ALA A 694 57.39 9.52 -7.96
C ALA A 694 56.41 10.69 -8.04
N LEU A 695 55.78 11.12 -6.94
CA LEU A 695 54.95 12.33 -6.88
C LEU A 695 55.76 13.56 -7.18
N ALA A 696 56.92 13.75 -6.53
CA ALA A 696 57.81 14.91 -6.75
C ALA A 696 58.36 14.97 -8.19
N ASP A 697 58.69 13.79 -8.80
CA ASP A 697 59.26 13.71 -10.15
C ASP A 697 58.21 13.91 -11.27
N ASN A 698 56.89 13.74 -10.98
CA ASN A 698 55.86 13.75 -12.02
C ASN A 698 54.75 14.80 -11.80
N ILE A 699 54.64 15.39 -10.62
CA ILE A 699 53.61 16.39 -10.33
C ILE A 699 54.28 17.72 -10.12
N HIS A 700 54.18 18.59 -11.12
CA HIS A 700 54.76 19.93 -11.13
C HIS A 700 53.66 20.99 -11.26
N ASP A 701 53.91 22.21 -10.84
CA ASP A 701 52.98 23.35 -10.95
C ASP A 701 51.61 23.15 -10.29
N CYS A 702 51.55 22.30 -9.25
CA CYS A 702 50.35 21.99 -8.47
C CYS A 702 50.60 22.22 -6.98
N THR A 703 49.57 22.56 -6.26
CA THR A 703 49.66 22.70 -4.79
C THR A 703 49.45 21.30 -4.18
N ILE A 704 50.37 20.90 -3.31
CA ILE A 704 50.26 19.61 -2.60
C ILE A 704 50.13 19.93 -1.10
N ILE A 705 49.00 19.51 -0.51
CA ILE A 705 48.76 19.63 0.94
C ILE A 705 48.68 18.23 1.52
N ILE A 706 49.55 17.92 2.47
CA ILE A 706 49.65 16.60 3.10
C ILE A 706 49.41 16.72 4.59
N VAL A 707 48.37 16.09 5.08
CA VAL A 707 48.21 15.81 6.51
C VAL A 707 49.01 14.55 6.82
N ALA A 708 49.91 14.63 7.79
CA ALA A 708 50.72 13.51 8.20
C ALA A 708 50.77 13.36 9.73
N GLN A 709 50.91 12.13 10.17
CA GLN A 709 51.16 11.76 11.56
C GLN A 709 52.64 11.43 11.80
N ARG A 710 53.40 11.14 10.71
CA ARG A 710 54.81 10.77 10.79
C ARG A 710 55.72 11.92 10.31
N ILE A 711 56.69 12.27 11.14
CA ILE A 711 57.71 13.25 10.77
C ILE A 711 58.50 12.85 9.52
N SER A 712 58.82 11.54 9.37
CA SER A 712 59.51 11.03 8.18
C SER A 712 58.81 11.31 6.86
N THR A 713 57.50 11.49 6.88
CA THR A 713 56.70 11.82 5.70
C THR A 713 56.89 13.28 5.25
N ILE A 714 57.17 14.18 6.15
CA ILE A 714 57.14 15.64 5.93
C ILE A 714 58.51 16.33 6.02
N LEU A 715 59.58 15.57 6.23
CA LEU A 715 60.95 16.12 6.39
C LEU A 715 61.40 17.05 5.26
N ASN A 716 60.96 16.75 4.04
CA ASN A 716 61.31 17.48 2.82
C ASN A 716 60.16 18.41 2.34
N ALA A 717 59.16 18.68 3.16
CA ALA A 717 58.12 19.65 2.81
C ALA A 717 58.70 21.06 2.78
N ASP A 718 58.28 21.85 1.80
CA ASP A 718 58.71 23.25 1.65
C ASP A 718 58.16 24.10 2.78
N LYS A 719 56.97 23.71 3.29
CA LYS A 719 56.32 24.36 4.42
C LYS A 719 55.66 23.33 5.33
N ILE A 720 55.84 23.43 6.61
CA ILE A 720 55.19 22.60 7.63
C ILE A 720 54.36 23.53 8.51
N VAL A 721 53.06 23.23 8.63
CA VAL A 721 52.12 23.87 9.55
C VAL A 721 51.92 22.94 10.74
N VAL A 722 52.28 23.39 11.94
CA VAL A 722 52.12 22.62 13.18
C VAL A 722 50.81 23.04 13.85
N LEU A 723 49.87 22.11 14.00
CA LEU A 723 48.61 22.31 14.71
C LEU A 723 48.69 21.76 16.13
N ASP A 724 48.27 22.57 17.08
CA ASP A 724 48.11 22.19 18.48
C ASP A 724 46.78 22.77 19.03
N GLU A 725 45.95 21.94 19.62
CA GLU A 725 44.63 22.32 20.17
C GLU A 725 43.82 23.26 19.23
N GLY A 726 43.78 22.93 17.94
CA GLY A 726 43.05 23.70 16.93
C GLY A 726 43.68 25.04 16.51
N ARG A 727 44.89 25.35 16.91
CA ARG A 727 45.63 26.57 16.56
C ARG A 727 46.96 26.25 15.89
N ILE A 728 47.49 27.23 15.18
CA ILE A 728 48.84 27.13 14.59
C ILE A 728 49.88 27.40 15.69
N ALA A 729 50.66 26.35 16.03
CA ALA A 729 51.78 26.47 16.97
C ALA A 729 53.06 26.93 16.29
N GLY A 730 53.22 26.74 14.98
CA GLY A 730 54.38 27.19 14.21
C GLY A 730 54.24 26.88 12.71
N ILE A 731 54.91 27.67 11.89
CA ILE A 731 55.01 27.50 10.43
C ILE A 731 56.49 27.66 10.05
N GLY A 732 56.99 26.76 9.19
CA GLY A 732 58.35 26.85 8.66
C GLY A 732 58.81 25.50 8.08
N THR A 733 60.07 25.43 7.72
CA THR A 733 60.75 24.21 7.33
C THR A 733 61.08 23.32 8.56
N HIS A 734 61.40 22.07 8.36
CA HIS A 734 61.83 21.16 9.45
C HIS A 734 62.93 21.80 10.31
N SER A 735 63.97 22.37 9.68
CA SER A 735 65.12 22.96 10.38
C SER A 735 64.76 24.22 11.16
N GLU A 736 63.81 25.02 10.69
CA GLU A 736 63.31 26.21 11.38
C GLU A 736 62.44 25.83 12.59
N LEU A 737 61.52 24.87 12.39
CA LEU A 737 60.61 24.43 13.43
C LEU A 737 61.31 23.66 14.56
N MET A 738 62.39 22.94 14.26
CA MET A 738 63.23 22.32 15.28
C MET A 738 63.88 23.37 16.23
N LYS A 739 64.08 24.58 15.76
CA LYS A 739 64.65 25.71 16.55
C LYS A 739 63.56 26.52 17.23
N SER A 740 62.43 26.76 16.56
CA SER A 740 61.42 27.77 16.96
C SER A 740 60.16 27.22 17.60
N CYS A 741 59.78 25.94 17.33
CA CYS A 741 58.52 25.39 17.76
C CYS A 741 58.70 24.22 18.74
N GLU A 742 58.30 24.42 19.99
CA GLU A 742 58.40 23.39 21.06
C GLU A 742 57.55 22.18 20.76
N VAL A 743 56.30 22.36 20.30
CA VAL A 743 55.36 21.29 19.95
C VAL A 743 55.95 20.40 18.84
N TYR A 744 56.55 21.01 17.81
CA TYR A 744 57.20 20.28 16.73
C TYR A 744 58.38 19.43 17.23
N ARG A 745 59.23 20.00 18.11
CA ARG A 745 60.35 19.30 18.73
C ARG A 745 59.87 18.06 19.51
N GLN A 746 58.84 18.23 20.30
CA GLN A 746 58.27 17.11 21.08
C GLN A 746 57.81 15.99 20.18
N ILE A 747 57.05 16.31 19.08
CA ILE A 747 56.60 15.32 18.09
C ILE A 747 57.80 14.64 17.43
N ALA A 748 58.83 15.44 17.01
CA ALA A 748 60.03 14.89 16.38
C ALA A 748 60.83 13.96 17.29
N HIS A 749 61.08 14.38 18.53
CA HIS A 749 61.78 13.55 19.50
C HIS A 749 61.01 12.27 19.92
N SER A 750 59.68 12.28 19.84
CA SER A 750 58.87 11.08 20.11
C SER A 750 58.94 10.05 19.00
N GLN A 751 59.28 10.44 17.77
CA GLN A 751 59.24 9.59 16.58
C GLN A 751 60.59 9.24 15.97
N LEU A 752 61.62 10.09 16.16
CA LEU A 752 62.95 9.91 15.59
C LEU A 752 63.97 9.61 16.68
N SER A 753 64.91 8.73 16.42
CA SER A 753 66.00 8.49 17.33
C SER A 753 67.01 9.64 17.29
N GLN A 754 67.80 9.84 18.35
CA GLN A 754 68.84 10.87 18.38
C GLN A 754 69.86 10.73 17.24
N LYS A 755 70.09 9.49 16.77
CA LYS A 755 70.98 9.21 15.63
C LYS A 755 70.34 9.68 14.31
N ASP A 756 69.02 9.49 14.15
CA ASP A 756 68.30 9.93 12.93
C ASP A 756 68.21 11.42 12.86
N LEU A 757 67.96 12.10 13.97
CA LEU A 757 67.98 13.56 14.06
C LEU A 757 69.34 14.14 13.70
N ALA A 758 70.42 13.58 14.24
CA ALA A 758 71.79 14.02 13.94
C ALA A 758 72.19 13.74 12.47
N ALA A 759 71.71 12.64 11.87
CA ALA A 759 71.96 12.31 10.48
C ALA A 759 71.26 13.29 9.52
N ILE A 760 70.01 13.69 9.85
CA ILE A 760 69.20 14.67 9.09
C ILE A 760 69.84 16.07 9.12
N ASP A 761 70.32 16.51 10.30
CA ASP A 761 71.03 17.82 10.44
C ASP A 761 72.34 17.83 9.67
N ASN A 762 73.11 16.74 9.69
CA ASN A 762 74.37 16.61 8.94
C ASN A 762 74.18 16.51 7.40
N ALA A 763 73.10 15.85 6.92
CA ALA A 763 72.81 15.71 5.49
C ALA A 763 72.43 17.03 4.84
N LYS A 764 71.79 17.96 5.54
CA LYS A 764 71.43 19.31 5.04
C LYS A 764 72.57 20.34 5.23
N GLY A 765 73.46 20.14 6.22
CA GLY A 765 74.70 20.96 6.42
C GLY A 765 75.72 20.74 5.32
N GLY A 766 75.74 19.57 4.67
CA GLY A 766 76.65 19.25 3.56
C GLY A 766 76.24 19.86 2.20
N ALA A 767 74.94 20.24 2.01
CA ALA A 767 74.45 20.81 0.76
C ALA A 767 74.60 22.35 0.67
N VAL A 768 75.02 23.02 1.75
CA VAL A 768 75.25 24.47 1.77
C VAL A 768 76.70 24.80 1.49
N ASN A 769 77.60 23.82 1.46
CA ASN A 769 79.04 23.98 1.20
C ASN A 769 79.54 23.23 -0.04
N ALA A 770 78.72 22.97 -1.04
CA ALA A 770 79.10 22.41 -2.35
C ALA A 770 78.68 23.33 -3.50
#